data_f5568f9c1a0e47373f740d0f8cf8ff22
#
_entry.id   f5568f9c1a0e47373f740d0f8cf8ff22
#
_cell.length_a   1.000
_cell.length_b   1.000
_cell.length_c   1.000
_cell.angle_alpha   90.00
_cell.angle_beta   90.00
_cell.angle_gamma   90.00
#
_symmetry.space_group_name_H-M   'P 1'
#
loop_
_entity.id
_entity.type
_entity.pdbx_description
1 polymer ?
#
loop_
_entity_poly.entity_id
_entity_poly.type
_entity_poly.pdbx_seq_one_letter_code
_entity_poly.pdbx_strand_id
1 'polypeptide(L)'
;MWTLILRFVCTSLYLQVATCQPSCILNGQVAYCSSQKLDWIPVLPPNITHLFLDNNRISEINSTSLRDYEELQRLDLGMQNVKLIIRDNAFIRQSKLTELILGLNVDLTLEPRAFLGLFNLKYLFLDHCSLTESILSENYLEPLLSLEGLNLFGNQIARLRPALFFPQLTKFTQLNLKLNQIERLCEDDLVAFRGKYFTFLNLDSNRFYKTYGEGFDWESCGNPFRGMAFETLDLSSQGLNLDTTKRFFKAIEGTPIAHLIYSGHTGQGFAFENLRDPDESTFEGLRNSAVNILDLSKSRIFALQRSVFSPLKDTIIIDISQNKINQIHRNAFDGLEGNLRMLNLSSNLLGEIYAYTFNNLTELRVLDLSYNHIGVLGPAAFSHLPRLRALYLSGNSLRKLDFPASLPNLELLLLADNKLNSLNNIDNFAMNSTHIDISSNRLSNMEDVYFILIHFKRLQNLFYGSNFIKWCTLNQGNAVSYNNSLQVLDLHDSSLQILWARGDCLDLFDGLNNLLGLNISLNSLTTFPPGIFKGLTSILEIDLSSNALTFLQADVLPASLVRLDLSNNFLASPDPMTFQSLIFLSLSGNRFHCDCTLESFLRWLITTNVTFLSPVADLRCEFPAAVHDLPLLNYSTIVTPCEEDNEEAVQHLKLALFIFSASLVISVILSGIIYTRFRGQIFVIYKKIVKRVLEGPKPLPPENETQYDAFLCFSERDYEWVEAALLKKLDNQFSEENMFNCCFEARDFLPGEDHLSNIHGAILSSRKTVCIISKAFLKDGWCLEAFTLAQGQMLEKLKNVLIMLVVGKVAHYQLMKCNAIRAFVQKREYLTWPEDPQDLDWFYERLTSQILKDTKVKKMEDNPEPVEPDPQPIKEGGIQLENIRAIAM
;
A
#
# COMPACT_ATOMS: atom_id res chain seq x y z
N MET A 1 45.94 -53.79 -15.76
CA MET A 1 44.70 -53.42 -14.99
C MET A 1 44.71 -51.94 -14.53
N TRP A 2 45.75 -51.41 -13.95
CA TRP A 2 45.86 -50.02 -13.51
C TRP A 2 45.81 -48.98 -14.66
N THR A 3 46.34 -49.27 -15.81
CA THR A 3 46.30 -48.37 -16.99
C THR A 3 44.93 -48.31 -17.64
N LEU A 4 44.08 -49.33 -17.51
CA LEU A 4 42.70 -49.30 -18.00
C LEU A 4 41.78 -48.55 -17.03
N ILE A 5 42.06 -48.67 -15.71
CA ILE A 5 41.30 -47.90 -14.68
C ILE A 5 41.62 -46.40 -14.79
N LEU A 6 42.90 -46.02 -15.00
CA LEU A 6 43.25 -44.59 -15.20
C LEU A 6 42.65 -44.04 -16.48
N ARG A 7 42.58 -44.79 -17.59
CA ARG A 7 41.88 -44.34 -18.79
C ARG A 7 40.38 -44.23 -18.59
N PHE A 8 39.74 -45.13 -17.83
CA PHE A 8 38.32 -45.04 -17.53
C PHE A 8 37.99 -43.86 -16.57
N VAL A 9 38.85 -43.59 -15.59
CA VAL A 9 38.71 -42.45 -14.69
C VAL A 9 38.97 -41.12 -15.41
N CYS A 10 40.00 -41.07 -16.29
CA CYS A 10 40.23 -39.86 -17.11
C CYS A 10 39.14 -39.63 -18.14
N THR A 11 38.57 -40.68 -18.78
CA THR A 11 37.44 -40.50 -19.70
C THR A 11 36.14 -40.17 -18.97
N SER A 12 35.90 -40.68 -17.75
CA SER A 12 34.75 -40.32 -16.93
C SER A 12 34.88 -38.90 -16.36
N LEU A 13 36.09 -38.46 -15.98
CA LEU A 13 36.37 -37.08 -15.60
C LEU A 13 36.29 -36.11 -16.79
N TYR A 14 36.72 -36.51 -18.01
CA TYR A 14 36.53 -35.73 -19.21
C TYR A 14 35.06 -35.65 -19.65
N LEU A 15 34.28 -36.70 -19.44
CA LEU A 15 32.81 -36.71 -19.67
C LEU A 15 32.04 -35.94 -18.61
N GLN A 16 32.54 -35.84 -17.37
CA GLN A 16 31.91 -35.01 -16.32
C GLN A 16 32.26 -33.53 -16.40
N VAL A 17 33.37 -33.16 -17.03
CA VAL A 17 33.75 -31.77 -17.33
C VAL A 17 33.06 -31.25 -18.61
N ALA A 18 32.52 -32.15 -19.43
CA ALA A 18 31.87 -31.79 -20.71
C ALA A 18 30.35 -31.55 -20.64
N THR A 19 29.73 -31.56 -19.44
CA THR A 19 28.27 -31.40 -19.32
C THR A 19 27.82 -30.38 -18.30
N CYS A 20 28.58 -29.29 -18.12
CA CYS A 20 28.03 -28.06 -17.56
C CYS A 20 28.05 -26.99 -18.63
N GLN A 21 27.41 -27.23 -19.78
CA GLN A 21 27.06 -26.14 -20.66
C GLN A 21 25.92 -25.39 -19.96
N PRO A 22 26.05 -24.07 -19.77
CA PRO A 22 24.94 -23.26 -19.28
C PRO A 22 23.76 -23.48 -20.23
N SER A 23 22.69 -24.06 -19.73
CA SER A 23 21.51 -24.44 -20.52
C SER A 23 20.56 -23.28 -20.59
N CYS A 24 20.46 -22.64 -21.75
CA CYS A 24 19.36 -21.74 -22.03
C CYS A 24 18.03 -22.46 -21.92
N ILE A 25 17.02 -21.78 -21.39
CA ILE A 25 15.65 -22.28 -21.35
C ILE A 25 15.00 -21.94 -22.69
N LEU A 26 14.56 -22.97 -23.41
CA LEU A 26 13.85 -22.81 -24.67
C LEU A 26 12.35 -22.95 -24.46
N ASN A 27 11.59 -21.96 -24.91
CA ASN A 27 10.15 -22.01 -24.95
C ASN A 27 9.68 -21.70 -26.39
N GLY A 28 9.45 -22.74 -27.19
CA GLY A 28 9.18 -22.62 -28.62
C GLY A 28 10.33 -21.96 -29.39
N GLN A 29 10.08 -20.78 -29.95
CA GLN A 29 11.08 -19.99 -30.70
C GLN A 29 11.77 -18.92 -29.86
N VAL A 30 11.62 -18.96 -28.52
CA VAL A 30 12.20 -18.00 -27.57
C VAL A 30 13.29 -18.70 -26.76
N ALA A 31 14.48 -18.12 -26.72
CA ALA A 31 15.61 -18.61 -25.96
C ALA A 31 15.97 -17.63 -24.81
N TYR A 32 15.86 -18.10 -23.58
CA TYR A 32 16.24 -17.38 -22.37
C TYR A 32 17.62 -17.85 -21.89
N CYS A 33 18.63 -17.05 -22.13
CA CYS A 33 20.03 -17.29 -21.79
C CYS A 33 20.59 -16.24 -20.83
N SER A 34 19.71 -15.44 -20.19
CA SER A 34 20.08 -14.38 -19.27
C SER A 34 20.85 -14.92 -18.05
N SER A 35 21.87 -14.17 -17.60
CA SER A 35 22.59 -14.48 -16.34
C SER A 35 23.30 -15.83 -16.29
N GLN A 36 23.66 -16.42 -17.43
CA GLN A 36 24.30 -17.74 -17.53
C GLN A 36 25.84 -17.68 -17.51
N LYS A 37 26.45 -16.49 -17.35
CA LYS A 37 27.89 -16.26 -17.40
C LYS A 37 28.52 -16.70 -18.75
N LEU A 38 27.80 -16.54 -19.83
CA LEU A 38 28.24 -16.90 -21.17
C LEU A 38 29.31 -15.92 -21.66
N ASP A 39 30.41 -16.45 -22.21
CA ASP A 39 31.45 -15.65 -22.85
C ASP A 39 31.22 -15.51 -24.37
N TRP A 40 30.33 -16.33 -24.96
CA TRP A 40 29.95 -16.35 -26.38
C TRP A 40 28.47 -16.76 -26.53
N ILE A 41 27.93 -16.55 -27.70
CA ILE A 41 26.56 -16.94 -28.04
C ILE A 41 26.48 -18.47 -28.12
N PRO A 42 25.62 -19.14 -27.32
CA PRO A 42 25.50 -20.58 -27.33
C PRO A 42 24.90 -21.11 -28.63
N VAL A 43 25.10 -22.37 -28.92
CA VAL A 43 24.47 -23.03 -30.09
C VAL A 43 23.00 -23.33 -29.72
N LEU A 44 22.08 -22.72 -30.48
CA LEU A 44 20.64 -22.81 -30.32
C LEU A 44 20.00 -23.26 -31.64
N PRO A 45 18.69 -23.65 -31.60
CA PRO A 45 17.97 -23.91 -32.85
C PRO A 45 17.96 -22.70 -33.80
N PRO A 46 18.18 -22.87 -35.11
CA PRO A 46 18.27 -21.76 -36.05
C PRO A 46 16.95 -21.00 -36.28
N ASN A 47 15.83 -21.56 -35.86
CA ASN A 47 14.50 -20.97 -36.01
C ASN A 47 14.06 -20.09 -34.82
N ILE A 48 14.99 -19.73 -33.91
CA ILE A 48 14.66 -18.82 -32.80
C ILE A 48 14.37 -17.42 -33.35
N THR A 49 13.36 -16.79 -32.76
CA THR A 49 12.93 -15.42 -33.08
C THR A 49 13.29 -14.42 -32.00
N HIS A 50 13.40 -14.86 -30.77
CA HIS A 50 13.74 -14.02 -29.62
C HIS A 50 14.89 -14.65 -28.85
N LEU A 51 15.94 -13.88 -28.60
CA LEU A 51 17.14 -14.32 -27.91
C LEU A 51 17.52 -13.31 -26.82
N PHE A 52 17.45 -13.76 -25.56
CA PHE A 52 17.82 -12.98 -24.40
C PHE A 52 19.17 -13.45 -23.87
N LEU A 53 20.20 -12.61 -23.99
CA LEU A 53 21.58 -12.84 -23.59
C LEU A 53 22.07 -11.82 -22.57
N ASP A 54 21.15 -11.08 -21.95
CA ASP A 54 21.48 -10.05 -20.97
C ASP A 54 22.21 -10.64 -19.74
N ASN A 55 22.97 -9.77 -19.08
CA ASN A 55 23.73 -10.11 -17.87
C ASN A 55 24.67 -11.32 -18.04
N ASN A 56 25.43 -11.36 -19.13
CA ASN A 56 26.46 -12.35 -19.43
C ASN A 56 27.86 -11.72 -19.49
N ARG A 57 28.83 -12.34 -20.22
CA ARG A 57 30.21 -11.89 -20.37
C ARG A 57 30.66 -11.87 -21.82
N ILE A 58 29.72 -11.65 -22.74
CA ILE A 58 30.02 -11.60 -24.17
C ILE A 58 30.80 -10.32 -24.45
N SER A 59 32.07 -10.46 -24.90
CA SER A 59 32.95 -9.32 -25.12
C SER A 59 32.92 -8.79 -26.55
N GLU A 60 32.48 -9.60 -27.49
CA GLU A 60 32.52 -9.25 -28.94
C GLU A 60 31.35 -9.91 -29.68
N ILE A 61 30.73 -9.13 -30.57
CA ILE A 61 29.82 -9.63 -31.60
C ILE A 61 30.40 -9.25 -32.97
N ASN A 62 30.66 -10.26 -33.82
CA ASN A 62 31.17 -10.11 -35.16
C ASN A 62 30.28 -10.81 -36.22
N SER A 63 30.67 -10.77 -37.48
CA SER A 63 29.88 -11.31 -38.61
C SER A 63 29.58 -12.82 -38.54
N THR A 64 30.26 -13.56 -37.64
CA THR A 64 30.04 -15.01 -37.43
C THR A 64 29.24 -15.33 -36.17
N SER A 65 29.16 -14.40 -35.23
CA SER A 65 28.54 -14.64 -33.88
C SER A 65 27.08 -15.00 -33.99
N LEU A 66 26.33 -14.43 -34.91
CA LEU A 66 24.89 -14.64 -35.11
C LEU A 66 24.56 -15.32 -36.43
N ARG A 67 25.52 -15.92 -37.08
CA ARG A 67 25.43 -16.42 -38.45
C ARG A 67 24.24 -17.35 -38.70
N ASP A 68 23.90 -18.18 -37.71
CA ASP A 68 22.90 -19.24 -37.83
C ASP A 68 21.50 -18.79 -37.40
N TYR A 69 21.31 -17.54 -36.95
CA TYR A 69 20.06 -17.02 -36.41
C TYR A 69 19.43 -15.92 -37.29
N GLU A 70 19.13 -16.24 -38.54
CA GLU A 70 18.59 -15.30 -39.54
C GLU A 70 17.09 -14.95 -39.23
N GLU A 71 16.40 -15.76 -38.42
CA GLU A 71 14.99 -15.55 -38.06
C GLU A 71 14.79 -14.61 -36.86
N LEU A 72 15.86 -14.10 -36.25
CA LEU A 72 15.76 -13.23 -35.08
C LEU A 72 14.97 -11.95 -35.36
N GLN A 73 14.01 -11.68 -34.50
CA GLN A 73 13.19 -10.48 -34.47
C GLN A 73 13.56 -9.59 -33.27
N ARG A 74 13.95 -10.19 -32.14
CA ARG A 74 14.39 -9.49 -30.94
C ARG A 74 15.67 -10.12 -30.41
N LEU A 75 16.64 -9.27 -30.12
CA LEU A 75 17.92 -9.64 -29.54
C LEU A 75 18.23 -8.74 -28.34
N ASP A 76 18.45 -9.33 -27.19
CA ASP A 76 18.89 -8.65 -25.99
C ASP A 76 20.33 -9.06 -25.64
N LEU A 77 21.25 -8.11 -25.72
CA LEU A 77 22.65 -8.20 -25.32
C LEU A 77 22.98 -7.18 -24.22
N GLY A 78 21.98 -6.72 -23.49
CA GLY A 78 22.15 -5.72 -22.42
C GLY A 78 23.02 -6.21 -21.27
N MET A 79 23.58 -5.27 -20.54
CA MET A 79 24.25 -5.51 -19.26
C MET A 79 25.33 -6.59 -19.31
N GLN A 80 26.21 -6.57 -20.30
CA GLN A 80 27.35 -7.48 -20.30
C GLN A 80 28.35 -7.09 -19.20
N ASN A 81 28.81 -8.08 -18.41
CA ASN A 81 29.72 -7.85 -17.28
C ASN A 81 31.17 -7.62 -17.71
N VAL A 82 31.41 -7.47 -19.02
CA VAL A 82 32.67 -7.16 -19.68
C VAL A 82 32.42 -6.12 -20.78
N LYS A 83 33.46 -5.43 -21.20
CA LYS A 83 33.36 -4.48 -22.30
C LYS A 83 32.87 -5.19 -23.56
N LEU A 84 31.76 -4.72 -24.13
CA LEU A 84 31.18 -5.26 -25.36
C LEU A 84 31.66 -4.46 -26.61
N ILE A 85 32.11 -5.18 -27.64
CA ILE A 85 32.50 -4.62 -28.93
C ILE A 85 31.58 -5.17 -30.00
N ILE A 86 30.91 -4.30 -30.76
CA ILE A 86 30.16 -4.67 -31.96
C ILE A 86 31.01 -4.35 -33.20
N ARG A 87 31.44 -5.39 -33.87
CA ARG A 87 32.32 -5.28 -35.06
C ARG A 87 31.54 -4.91 -36.30
N ASP A 88 32.26 -4.50 -37.33
CA ASP A 88 31.73 -4.30 -38.66
C ASP A 88 30.98 -5.55 -39.16
N ASN A 89 29.82 -5.36 -39.76
CA ASN A 89 28.96 -6.41 -40.31
C ASN A 89 28.47 -7.45 -39.28
N ALA A 90 28.48 -7.13 -37.99
CA ALA A 90 28.04 -8.03 -36.92
C ALA A 90 26.62 -8.59 -37.14
N PHE A 91 25.74 -7.79 -37.72
CA PHE A 91 24.35 -8.13 -37.97
C PHE A 91 23.98 -8.27 -39.45
N ILE A 92 24.93 -8.54 -40.33
CA ILE A 92 24.71 -8.53 -41.77
C ILE A 92 23.62 -9.52 -42.26
N ARG A 93 23.33 -10.57 -41.46
CA ARG A 93 22.34 -11.58 -41.78
C ARG A 93 21.00 -11.42 -41.01
N GLN A 94 20.94 -10.52 -40.03
CA GLN A 94 19.77 -10.33 -39.16
C GLN A 94 18.75 -9.35 -39.75
N SER A 95 18.40 -9.54 -41.03
CA SER A 95 17.47 -8.65 -41.72
C SER A 95 16.05 -8.62 -41.16
N LYS A 96 15.65 -9.61 -40.36
CA LYS A 96 14.32 -9.67 -39.70
C LYS A 96 14.32 -9.03 -38.33
N LEU A 97 15.47 -8.59 -37.82
CA LEU A 97 15.56 -8.01 -36.49
C LEU A 97 14.80 -6.68 -36.45
N THR A 98 13.84 -6.59 -35.50
CA THR A 98 13.02 -5.41 -35.28
C THR A 98 13.39 -4.68 -34.00
N GLU A 99 13.98 -5.37 -33.03
CA GLU A 99 14.36 -4.82 -31.74
C GLU A 99 15.75 -5.32 -31.34
N LEU A 100 16.65 -4.38 -31.04
CA LEU A 100 18.00 -4.66 -30.54
C LEU A 100 18.26 -3.89 -29.26
N ILE A 101 18.56 -4.63 -28.19
CA ILE A 101 18.88 -4.09 -26.86
C ILE A 101 20.36 -4.29 -26.59
N LEU A 102 21.09 -3.20 -26.47
CA LEU A 102 22.51 -3.11 -26.11
C LEU A 102 22.73 -2.26 -24.86
N GLY A 103 21.65 -1.88 -24.17
CA GLY A 103 21.69 -1.01 -23.00
C GLY A 103 22.51 -1.57 -21.85
N LEU A 104 22.95 -0.69 -20.94
CA LEU A 104 23.74 -1.02 -19.74
C LEU A 104 25.11 -1.69 -20.02
N ASN A 105 25.65 -1.54 -21.24
CA ASN A 105 27.00 -1.98 -21.59
C ASN A 105 27.98 -0.81 -21.45
N VAL A 106 28.57 -0.67 -20.26
CA VAL A 106 29.55 0.41 -19.99
C VAL A 106 30.73 0.29 -20.96
N ASP A 107 31.11 1.43 -21.57
CA ASP A 107 32.17 1.52 -22.60
C ASP A 107 31.91 0.66 -23.85
N LEU A 108 30.63 0.55 -24.25
CA LEU A 108 30.25 -0.07 -25.52
C LEU A 108 31.06 0.53 -26.68
N THR A 109 31.68 -0.32 -27.49
CA THR A 109 32.41 0.09 -28.65
C THR A 109 31.70 -0.37 -29.93
N LEU A 110 31.39 0.57 -30.83
CA LEU A 110 30.76 0.31 -32.11
C LEU A 110 31.75 0.60 -33.22
N GLU A 111 31.94 -0.35 -34.12
CA GLU A 111 32.68 -0.09 -35.38
C GLU A 111 31.75 0.62 -36.39
N PRO A 112 32.28 1.35 -37.38
CA PRO A 112 31.50 2.22 -38.28
C PRO A 112 30.35 1.53 -39.04
N ARG A 113 30.46 0.22 -39.31
CA ARG A 113 29.46 -0.60 -40.02
C ARG A 113 28.81 -1.63 -39.09
N ALA A 114 28.77 -1.37 -37.79
CA ALA A 114 28.23 -2.29 -36.76
C ALA A 114 26.79 -2.69 -37.07
N PHE A 115 25.95 -1.76 -37.48
CA PHE A 115 24.53 -1.98 -37.72
C PHE A 115 24.15 -2.31 -39.17
N LEU A 116 25.11 -2.58 -40.01
CA LEU A 116 24.84 -2.95 -41.42
C LEU A 116 24.08 -4.29 -41.46
N GLY A 117 22.98 -4.34 -42.24
CA GLY A 117 22.08 -5.49 -42.35
C GLY A 117 20.77 -5.33 -41.61
N LEU A 118 20.66 -4.41 -40.68
CA LEU A 118 19.47 -4.19 -39.84
C LEU A 118 18.41 -3.28 -40.49
N PHE A 119 18.03 -3.55 -41.73
CA PHE A 119 17.13 -2.68 -42.52
C PHE A 119 15.70 -2.61 -41.95
N ASN A 120 15.27 -3.62 -41.21
CA ASN A 120 13.94 -3.70 -40.59
C ASN A 120 13.93 -3.35 -39.08
N LEU A 121 15.07 -2.93 -38.52
CA LEU A 121 15.16 -2.56 -37.12
C LEU A 121 14.27 -1.34 -36.85
N LYS A 122 13.38 -1.49 -35.88
CA LYS A 122 12.44 -0.45 -35.42
C LYS A 122 12.92 0.25 -34.17
N TYR A 123 13.41 -0.52 -33.19
CA TYR A 123 13.82 -0.02 -31.90
C TYR A 123 15.24 -0.43 -31.57
N LEU A 124 16.06 0.58 -31.25
CA LEU A 124 17.45 0.40 -30.82
C LEU A 124 17.64 1.01 -29.44
N PHE A 125 18.05 0.17 -28.47
CA PHE A 125 18.32 0.57 -27.08
C PHE A 125 19.82 0.59 -26.83
N LEU A 126 20.33 1.76 -26.51
CA LEU A 126 21.75 2.05 -26.25
C LEU A 126 21.92 2.86 -24.96
N ASP A 127 21.01 2.65 -24.01
CA ASP A 127 21.04 3.37 -22.75
C ASP A 127 22.22 2.96 -21.88
N HIS A 128 22.79 3.92 -21.12
CA HIS A 128 23.93 3.71 -20.21
C HIS A 128 25.14 3.01 -20.84
N CYS A 129 25.48 3.35 -22.08
CA CYS A 129 26.59 2.76 -22.82
C CYS A 129 27.86 3.63 -22.88
N SER A 130 27.90 4.75 -22.17
CA SER A 130 28.99 5.76 -22.18
C SER A 130 29.23 6.38 -23.56
N LEU A 131 28.22 6.37 -24.44
CA LEU A 131 28.34 6.90 -25.82
C LEU A 131 28.40 8.42 -25.81
N THR A 132 29.15 8.96 -26.77
CA THR A 132 29.28 10.40 -27.03
C THR A 132 28.44 10.84 -28.24
N GLU A 133 28.55 12.11 -28.64
CA GLU A 133 27.83 12.68 -29.78
C GLU A 133 28.09 11.94 -31.10
N SER A 134 29.20 11.21 -31.23
CA SER A 134 29.55 10.47 -32.44
C SER A 134 28.45 9.53 -32.93
N ILE A 135 27.69 8.91 -31.98
CA ILE A 135 26.59 8.01 -32.34
C ILE A 135 25.50 8.69 -33.20
N LEU A 136 25.30 10.01 -33.06
CA LEU A 136 24.33 10.79 -33.83
C LEU A 136 24.98 11.59 -34.97
N SER A 137 26.25 11.98 -34.83
CA SER A 137 26.93 12.86 -35.82
C SER A 137 27.66 12.09 -36.93
N GLU A 138 27.94 10.81 -36.72
CA GLU A 138 28.52 9.91 -37.69
C GLU A 138 27.49 8.95 -38.29
N ASN A 139 27.89 8.15 -39.29
CA ASN A 139 26.95 7.36 -40.10
C ASN A 139 26.59 5.99 -39.51
N TYR A 140 26.76 5.75 -38.21
CA TYR A 140 26.41 4.48 -37.58
C TYR A 140 24.96 4.05 -37.82
N LEU A 141 24.02 4.99 -37.80
CA LEU A 141 22.59 4.75 -37.86
C LEU A 141 22.04 4.85 -39.32
N GLU A 142 22.83 5.26 -40.29
CA GLU A 142 22.40 5.42 -41.68
C GLU A 142 21.75 4.16 -42.28
N PRO A 143 22.22 2.91 -41.98
CA PRO A 143 21.60 1.70 -42.52
C PRO A 143 20.22 1.38 -42.00
N LEU A 144 19.76 2.02 -40.87
CA LEU A 144 18.57 1.67 -40.14
C LEU A 144 17.32 2.33 -40.74
N LEU A 145 16.97 2.01 -41.97
CA LEU A 145 15.89 2.69 -42.73
C LEU A 145 14.49 2.55 -42.12
N SER A 146 14.26 1.53 -41.29
CA SER A 146 13.00 1.29 -40.59
C SER A 146 12.97 1.76 -39.15
N LEU A 147 14.03 2.46 -38.69
CA LEU A 147 14.13 2.91 -37.30
C LEU A 147 12.97 3.83 -36.94
N GLU A 148 12.23 3.47 -35.91
CA GLU A 148 11.13 4.22 -35.33
C GLU A 148 11.56 4.90 -34.03
N GLY A 149 12.30 4.17 -33.15
CA GLY A 149 12.73 4.63 -31.83
C GLY A 149 14.19 4.35 -31.52
N LEU A 150 14.86 5.37 -30.96
CA LEU A 150 16.24 5.29 -30.48
C LEU A 150 16.32 5.73 -29.03
N ASN A 151 16.78 4.83 -28.16
CA ASN A 151 16.99 5.11 -26.75
C ASN A 151 18.50 5.31 -26.46
N LEU A 152 18.85 6.52 -26.11
CA LEU A 152 20.21 6.96 -25.72
C LEU A 152 20.26 7.48 -24.29
N PHE A 153 19.33 7.04 -23.45
CA PHE A 153 19.24 7.43 -22.04
C PHE A 153 20.56 7.19 -21.28
N GLY A 154 20.97 8.16 -20.45
CA GLY A 154 22.10 7.98 -19.54
C GLY A 154 23.47 7.88 -20.19
N ASN A 155 23.69 8.51 -21.34
CA ASN A 155 24.97 8.55 -22.04
C ASN A 155 25.76 9.85 -21.76
N GLN A 156 26.81 10.12 -22.56
CA GLN A 156 27.70 11.26 -22.36
C GLN A 156 27.63 12.27 -23.54
N ILE A 157 26.46 12.35 -24.19
CA ILE A 157 26.25 13.22 -25.34
C ILE A 157 26.23 14.68 -24.86
N ALA A 158 27.23 15.47 -25.26
CA ALA A 158 27.35 16.89 -24.87
C ALA A 158 26.80 17.84 -25.95
N ARG A 159 26.74 17.42 -27.18
CA ARG A 159 26.21 18.22 -28.30
C ARG A 159 25.28 17.38 -29.16
N LEU A 160 24.11 17.93 -29.45
CA LEU A 160 23.15 17.27 -30.32
C LEU A 160 23.24 17.85 -31.74
N ARG A 161 24.06 17.21 -32.59
CA ARG A 161 24.24 17.56 -34.01
C ARG A 161 24.06 16.31 -34.88
N PRO A 162 22.82 15.96 -35.23
CA PRO A 162 22.55 14.78 -36.03
C PRO A 162 23.13 14.90 -37.44
N ALA A 163 23.61 13.79 -37.94
CA ALA A 163 24.14 13.69 -39.30
C ALA A 163 23.07 13.93 -40.38
N LEU A 164 23.49 14.38 -41.57
CA LEU A 164 22.58 14.80 -42.65
C LEU A 164 21.78 13.65 -43.29
N PHE A 165 21.97 12.40 -42.90
CA PHE A 165 21.15 11.28 -43.37
C PHE A 165 19.81 11.13 -42.62
N PHE A 166 19.65 11.72 -41.43
CA PHE A 166 18.43 11.57 -40.63
C PHE A 166 17.12 11.93 -41.35
N PRO A 167 17.06 12.88 -42.28
CA PRO A 167 15.86 13.08 -43.10
C PRO A 167 15.40 11.85 -43.85
N GLN A 168 16.31 10.94 -44.22
CA GLN A 168 16.02 9.69 -44.95
C GLN A 168 15.34 8.65 -44.07
N LEU A 169 15.54 8.70 -42.73
CA LEU A 169 14.86 7.85 -41.76
C LEU A 169 13.42 8.32 -41.54
N THR A 170 12.55 8.08 -42.51
CA THR A 170 11.18 8.63 -42.55
C THR A 170 10.29 8.14 -41.40
N LYS A 171 10.59 6.97 -40.82
CA LYS A 171 9.83 6.37 -39.69
C LYS A 171 10.35 6.81 -38.33
N PHE A 172 11.49 7.50 -38.27
CA PHE A 172 12.14 7.91 -37.04
C PHE A 172 11.35 9.02 -36.36
N THR A 173 10.65 8.69 -35.27
CA THR A 173 9.74 9.55 -34.52
C THR A 173 10.00 9.58 -33.03
N GLN A 174 10.83 8.67 -32.48
CA GLN A 174 11.08 8.59 -31.04
C GLN A 174 12.58 8.69 -30.76
N LEU A 175 12.95 9.66 -29.92
CA LEU A 175 14.34 9.85 -29.50
C LEU A 175 14.40 10.16 -28.01
N ASN A 176 15.05 9.27 -27.27
CA ASN A 176 15.27 9.46 -25.85
C ASN A 176 16.73 9.85 -25.57
N LEU A 177 16.94 11.09 -25.17
CA LEU A 177 18.23 11.67 -24.77
C LEU A 177 18.25 12.09 -23.29
N LYS A 178 17.34 11.54 -22.50
CA LYS A 178 17.28 11.81 -21.05
C LYS A 178 18.60 11.48 -20.38
N LEU A 179 18.97 12.28 -19.37
CA LEU A 179 20.17 12.09 -18.54
C LEU A 179 21.46 12.03 -19.37
N ASN A 180 21.62 12.99 -20.30
CA ASN A 180 22.85 13.23 -21.03
C ASN A 180 23.56 14.51 -20.54
N GLN A 181 24.46 15.05 -21.34
CA GLN A 181 25.26 16.20 -20.99
C GLN A 181 25.07 17.38 -21.94
N ILE A 182 23.92 17.41 -22.65
CA ILE A 182 23.63 18.44 -23.63
C ILE A 182 23.55 19.81 -22.95
N GLU A 183 24.40 20.74 -23.35
CA GLU A 183 24.51 22.06 -22.75
C GLU A 183 23.75 23.15 -23.51
N ARG A 184 23.52 22.96 -24.81
CA ARG A 184 22.76 23.91 -25.63
C ARG A 184 22.15 23.23 -26.86
N LEU A 185 21.11 23.86 -27.38
CA LEU A 185 20.50 23.57 -28.68
C LEU A 185 20.26 24.90 -29.39
N CYS A 186 20.81 25.05 -30.61
CA CYS A 186 20.52 26.17 -31.47
C CYS A 186 19.98 25.67 -32.82
N GLU A 187 19.40 26.57 -33.60
CA GLU A 187 18.80 26.22 -34.89
C GLU A 187 19.72 25.43 -35.79
N ASP A 188 21.00 25.85 -35.86
CA ASP A 188 22.01 25.18 -36.68
C ASP A 188 22.43 23.78 -36.19
N ASP A 189 22.22 23.49 -34.91
CA ASP A 189 22.55 22.19 -34.33
C ASP A 189 21.58 21.10 -34.80
N LEU A 190 20.29 21.43 -35.09
CA LEU A 190 19.22 20.47 -35.40
C LEU A 190 18.74 20.52 -36.86
N VAL A 191 19.52 21.08 -37.78
CA VAL A 191 19.17 21.19 -39.22
C VAL A 191 18.72 19.85 -39.81
N ALA A 192 19.36 18.74 -39.45
CA ALA A 192 19.03 17.40 -39.92
C ALA A 192 17.66 16.89 -39.45
N PHE A 193 17.04 17.52 -38.45
CA PHE A 193 15.70 17.17 -37.98
C PHE A 193 14.60 18.08 -38.54
N ARG A 194 14.94 19.07 -39.36
CA ARG A 194 13.90 19.93 -40.01
C ARG A 194 12.91 19.08 -40.81
N GLY A 195 11.61 19.37 -40.63
CA GLY A 195 10.52 18.63 -41.26
C GLY A 195 10.13 17.33 -40.54
N LYS A 196 10.81 16.96 -39.45
CA LYS A 196 10.47 15.78 -38.67
C LYS A 196 9.27 16.07 -37.72
N TYR A 197 8.43 15.06 -37.60
CA TYR A 197 7.42 14.94 -36.54
C TYR A 197 7.88 13.92 -35.51
N PHE A 198 8.09 14.36 -34.29
CA PHE A 198 8.43 13.46 -33.19
C PHE A 198 7.17 13.12 -32.37
N THR A 199 6.86 11.83 -32.28
CA THR A 199 5.87 11.35 -31.30
C THR A 199 6.42 11.47 -29.89
N PHE A 200 7.75 11.33 -29.74
CA PHE A 200 8.40 11.49 -28.46
C PHE A 200 9.86 11.96 -28.61
N LEU A 201 10.14 13.17 -28.14
CA LEU A 201 11.52 13.64 -27.93
C LEU A 201 11.74 13.91 -26.44
N ASN A 202 12.63 13.16 -25.82
CA ASN A 202 12.98 13.34 -24.42
C ASN A 202 14.38 13.93 -24.27
N LEU A 203 14.45 15.11 -23.67
CA LEU A 203 15.67 15.83 -23.34
C LEU A 203 15.82 16.04 -21.82
N ASP A 204 14.99 15.38 -20.98
CA ASP A 204 15.00 15.53 -19.53
C ASP A 204 16.39 15.33 -18.92
N SER A 205 16.69 16.06 -17.87
CA SER A 205 17.92 15.95 -17.09
C SER A 205 19.20 16.15 -17.91
N ASN A 206 19.20 17.14 -18.78
CA ASN A 206 20.40 17.62 -19.45
C ASN A 206 21.03 18.85 -18.76
N ARG A 207 21.93 19.58 -19.40
CA ARG A 207 22.72 20.60 -18.75
C ARG A 207 22.58 21.99 -19.37
N PHE A 208 21.36 22.34 -19.83
CA PHE A 208 21.11 23.64 -20.50
C PHE A 208 21.48 24.83 -19.63
N TYR A 209 21.37 24.70 -18.32
CA TYR A 209 21.75 25.76 -17.35
C TYR A 209 23.20 26.23 -17.48
N LYS A 210 24.10 25.41 -18.04
CA LYS A 210 25.51 25.79 -18.18
C LYS A 210 25.73 26.83 -19.27
N THR A 211 24.91 26.81 -20.30
CA THR A 211 25.06 27.71 -21.46
C THR A 211 24.01 28.81 -21.45
N TYR A 212 22.76 28.49 -21.11
CA TYR A 212 21.67 29.42 -21.11
C TYR A 212 21.66 30.24 -19.79
N GLY A 213 22.41 31.34 -19.79
CA GLY A 213 22.52 32.25 -18.65
C GLY A 213 22.35 33.71 -19.03
N GLU A 214 22.71 34.61 -18.11
CA GLU A 214 22.78 36.04 -18.41
C GLU A 214 23.82 36.30 -19.51
N GLY A 215 23.39 37.01 -20.58
CA GLY A 215 24.29 37.32 -21.72
C GLY A 215 24.33 36.29 -22.85
N PHE A 216 23.55 35.22 -22.78
CA PHE A 216 23.43 34.28 -23.88
C PHE A 216 22.71 34.97 -25.07
N ASP A 217 23.28 34.83 -26.26
CA ASP A 217 22.77 35.43 -27.51
C ASP A 217 21.69 34.53 -28.12
N TRP A 218 20.43 34.80 -27.73
CA TRP A 218 19.25 34.09 -28.21
C TRP A 218 18.94 34.35 -29.68
N GLU A 219 19.28 35.58 -30.19
CA GLU A 219 19.02 35.93 -31.58
C GLU A 219 19.92 35.13 -32.53
N SER A 220 21.18 35.04 -32.21
CA SER A 220 22.14 34.22 -32.97
C SER A 220 21.86 32.71 -32.89
N CYS A 221 21.34 32.24 -31.75
CA CYS A 221 20.97 30.84 -31.56
C CYS A 221 19.76 30.43 -32.39
N GLY A 222 18.79 31.30 -32.59
CA GLY A 222 17.54 31.04 -33.31
C GLY A 222 16.63 30.00 -32.63
N ASN A 223 15.62 29.54 -33.38
CA ASN A 223 14.70 28.52 -32.93
C ASN A 223 15.28 27.12 -33.14
N PRO A 224 15.72 26.40 -32.08
CA PRO A 224 16.30 25.05 -32.24
C PRO A 224 15.33 24.03 -32.86
N PHE A 225 14.03 24.24 -32.69
CA PHE A 225 12.99 23.34 -33.19
C PHE A 225 12.31 23.82 -34.46
N ARG A 226 12.96 24.73 -35.20
CA ARG A 226 12.40 25.28 -36.41
C ARG A 226 12.04 24.21 -37.43
N GLY A 227 10.75 24.23 -37.85
CA GLY A 227 10.23 23.26 -38.82
C GLY A 227 10.03 21.83 -38.29
N MET A 228 10.15 21.62 -36.99
CA MET A 228 9.77 20.38 -36.33
C MET A 228 8.40 20.52 -35.66
N ALA A 229 7.76 19.37 -35.40
CA ALA A 229 6.53 19.30 -34.60
C ALA A 229 6.60 18.12 -33.63
N PHE A 230 5.97 18.26 -32.50
CA PHE A 230 6.06 17.29 -31.43
C PHE A 230 4.66 16.86 -30.94
N GLU A 231 4.44 15.56 -30.83
CA GLU A 231 3.35 15.04 -30.03
C GLU A 231 3.70 15.20 -28.54
N THR A 232 4.88 14.67 -28.12
CA THR A 232 5.41 14.86 -26.76
C THR A 232 6.85 15.37 -26.82
N LEU A 233 7.08 16.52 -26.17
CA LEU A 233 8.40 17.10 -25.96
C LEU A 233 8.69 17.20 -24.47
N ASP A 234 9.67 16.46 -23.98
CA ASP A 234 10.10 16.48 -22.59
C ASP A 234 11.37 17.32 -22.42
N LEU A 235 11.25 18.44 -21.75
CA LEU A 235 12.30 19.40 -21.41
C LEU A 235 12.51 19.52 -19.91
N SER A 236 12.17 18.47 -19.16
CA SER A 236 12.23 18.49 -17.69
C SER A 236 13.66 18.60 -17.16
N SER A 237 13.79 19.07 -15.94
CA SER A 237 15.04 19.03 -15.14
C SER A 237 16.26 19.65 -15.81
N GLN A 238 16.09 20.74 -16.57
CA GLN A 238 17.18 21.45 -17.25
C GLN A 238 17.96 22.41 -16.35
N GLY A 239 17.50 22.68 -15.14
CA GLY A 239 18.12 23.62 -14.19
C GLY A 239 17.99 25.09 -14.61
N LEU A 240 17.06 25.45 -15.49
CA LEU A 240 16.84 26.82 -15.93
C LEU A 240 16.09 27.63 -14.86
N ASN A 241 16.48 28.89 -14.67
CA ASN A 241 15.69 29.83 -13.87
C ASN A 241 14.51 30.40 -14.68
N LEU A 242 13.62 31.10 -14.01
CA LEU A 242 12.41 31.63 -14.64
C LEU A 242 12.67 32.57 -15.82
N ASP A 243 13.63 33.49 -15.68
CA ASP A 243 13.94 34.46 -16.75
C ASP A 243 14.55 33.77 -17.98
N THR A 244 15.39 32.78 -17.77
CA THR A 244 15.93 31.95 -18.86
C THR A 244 14.85 31.11 -19.50
N THR A 245 13.91 30.56 -18.73
CA THR A 245 12.75 29.81 -19.21
C THR A 245 11.87 30.68 -20.14
N LYS A 246 11.59 31.94 -19.77
CA LYS A 246 10.84 32.88 -20.61
C LYS A 246 11.55 33.11 -21.95
N ARG A 247 12.86 33.32 -21.93
CA ARG A 247 13.66 33.52 -23.14
C ARG A 247 13.71 32.28 -24.01
N PHE A 248 13.83 31.10 -23.39
CA PHE A 248 13.82 29.84 -24.10
C PHE A 248 12.47 29.60 -24.77
N PHE A 249 11.35 29.78 -24.07
CA PHE A 249 10.02 29.66 -24.68
C PHE A 249 9.81 30.67 -25.82
N LYS A 250 10.32 31.88 -25.65
CA LYS A 250 10.29 32.88 -26.72
C LYS A 250 11.11 32.46 -27.95
N ALA A 251 12.27 31.79 -27.74
CA ALA A 251 13.10 31.29 -28.84
C ALA A 251 12.41 30.15 -29.61
N ILE A 252 11.58 29.35 -28.96
CA ILE A 252 10.84 28.24 -29.60
C ILE A 252 9.42 28.62 -30.04
N GLU A 253 9.10 29.94 -30.06
CA GLU A 253 7.78 30.42 -30.41
C GLU A 253 7.30 29.86 -31.78
N GLY A 254 6.02 29.42 -31.82
CA GLY A 254 5.41 28.89 -33.03
C GLY A 254 5.81 27.43 -33.34
N THR A 255 6.59 26.76 -32.49
CA THR A 255 6.85 25.32 -32.62
C THR A 255 5.61 24.55 -32.18
N PRO A 256 4.99 23.69 -33.01
CA PRO A 256 3.84 22.88 -32.64
C PRO A 256 4.24 21.81 -31.61
N ILE A 257 3.63 21.87 -30.42
CA ILE A 257 3.92 20.94 -29.31
C ILE A 257 2.57 20.55 -28.69
N ALA A 258 2.09 19.35 -28.91
CA ALA A 258 0.82 18.93 -28.34
C ALA A 258 0.92 18.63 -26.83
N HIS A 259 1.97 17.98 -26.39
CA HIS A 259 2.24 17.70 -24.99
C HIS A 259 3.64 18.20 -24.61
N LEU A 260 3.68 19.23 -23.78
CA LEU A 260 4.92 19.78 -23.22
C LEU A 260 5.12 19.28 -21.80
N ILE A 261 6.18 18.53 -21.55
CA ILE A 261 6.63 18.15 -20.22
C ILE A 261 7.78 19.09 -19.83
N TYR A 262 7.53 19.88 -18.78
CA TYR A 262 8.48 20.86 -18.26
C TYR A 262 8.54 20.76 -16.73
N SER A 263 8.81 19.54 -16.24
CA SER A 263 8.76 19.19 -14.82
C SER A 263 10.15 19.23 -14.17
N GLY A 264 10.20 19.24 -12.86
CA GLY A 264 11.46 19.09 -12.12
C GLY A 264 12.46 20.24 -12.25
N HIS A 265 12.03 21.43 -12.67
CA HIS A 265 12.91 22.60 -12.79
C HIS A 265 13.27 23.13 -11.40
N THR A 266 14.32 22.55 -10.85
CA THR A 266 14.98 23.05 -9.65
C THR A 266 16.15 23.87 -10.12
N GLY A 267 16.06 25.20 -9.98
CA GLY A 267 17.21 26.08 -10.24
C GLY A 267 18.46 25.61 -9.52
N GLN A 268 19.61 25.88 -10.07
CA GLN A 268 20.88 25.54 -9.44
C GLN A 268 21.00 26.17 -8.05
N GLY A 269 21.34 25.33 -7.11
CA GLY A 269 21.75 25.69 -5.77
C GLY A 269 20.62 25.62 -4.77
N PHE A 270 20.92 24.98 -3.65
CA PHE A 270 20.21 25.13 -2.39
C PHE A 270 20.38 26.55 -1.82
N ALA A 271 20.71 27.55 -2.66
CA ALA A 271 20.73 28.94 -2.27
C ALA A 271 19.30 29.39 -1.96
N PHE A 272 19.14 30.05 -0.84
CA PHE A 272 17.90 30.56 -0.26
C PHE A 272 17.23 31.67 -1.09
N GLU A 273 17.59 31.86 -2.34
CA GLU A 273 16.89 32.74 -3.25
C GLU A 273 15.64 32.03 -3.74
N ASN A 274 14.50 32.48 -3.27
CA ASN A 274 13.19 32.06 -3.73
C ASN A 274 13.16 32.10 -5.26
N LEU A 275 13.02 30.96 -5.91
CA LEU A 275 12.67 30.93 -7.32
C LEU A 275 11.40 31.74 -7.49
N ARG A 276 11.39 32.71 -8.39
CA ARG A 276 10.18 33.48 -8.71
C ARG A 276 9.16 32.51 -9.29
N ASP A 277 7.95 32.55 -8.75
CA ASP A 277 6.84 31.78 -9.29
C ASP A 277 6.54 32.21 -10.74
N PRO A 278 6.02 31.30 -11.60
CA PRO A 278 5.60 31.65 -12.94
C PRO A 278 4.58 32.79 -12.92
N ASP A 279 4.75 33.75 -13.82
CA ASP A 279 3.87 34.91 -13.99
C ASP A 279 3.22 34.90 -15.39
N GLU A 280 2.38 35.93 -15.68
CA GLU A 280 1.65 36.09 -16.93
C GLU A 280 2.55 36.04 -18.19
N SER A 281 3.81 36.50 -18.09
CA SER A 281 4.75 36.50 -19.22
C SER A 281 5.49 35.17 -19.41
N THR A 282 5.38 34.22 -18.47
CA THR A 282 6.20 33.02 -18.48
C THR A 282 5.95 32.15 -19.71
N PHE A 283 4.70 31.98 -20.09
CA PHE A 283 4.31 31.13 -21.21
C PHE A 283 4.00 31.91 -22.49
N GLU A 284 4.29 33.20 -22.54
CA GLU A 284 3.97 34.04 -23.70
C GLU A 284 4.57 33.52 -25.00
N GLY A 285 5.79 32.97 -24.97
CA GLY A 285 6.43 32.35 -26.12
C GLY A 285 5.77 31.06 -26.62
N LEU A 286 4.87 30.46 -25.85
CA LEU A 286 4.12 29.26 -26.24
C LEU A 286 2.72 29.56 -26.79
N ARG A 287 2.31 30.83 -26.89
CA ARG A 287 0.96 31.28 -27.32
C ARG A 287 0.52 30.62 -28.64
N ASN A 288 1.44 30.43 -29.56
CA ASN A 288 1.20 29.89 -30.91
C ASN A 288 1.68 28.45 -31.09
N SER A 289 1.99 27.73 -29.99
CA SER A 289 2.55 26.40 -30.03
C SER A 289 1.51 25.29 -29.89
N ALA A 290 0.22 25.62 -29.75
CA ALA A 290 -0.91 24.67 -29.63
C ALA A 290 -0.73 23.61 -28.53
N VAL A 291 -0.24 24.01 -27.35
CA VAL A 291 0.00 23.10 -26.23
C VAL A 291 -1.33 22.62 -25.65
N ASN A 292 -1.67 21.34 -25.87
CA ASN A 292 -2.88 20.72 -25.34
C ASN A 292 -2.68 20.16 -23.93
N ILE A 293 -1.49 19.63 -23.63
CA ILE A 293 -1.14 19.09 -22.32
C ILE A 293 0.13 19.77 -21.84
N LEU A 294 0.07 20.32 -20.64
CA LEU A 294 1.20 20.96 -19.97
C LEU A 294 1.47 20.27 -18.64
N ASP A 295 2.67 19.71 -18.49
CA ASP A 295 3.16 19.14 -17.22
C ASP A 295 4.25 20.05 -16.61
N LEU A 296 3.93 20.64 -15.47
CA LEU A 296 4.81 21.45 -14.63
C LEU A 296 5.04 20.79 -13.27
N SER A 297 4.85 19.49 -13.17
CA SER A 297 5.00 18.78 -11.90
C SER A 297 6.42 18.90 -11.33
N LYS A 298 6.57 18.78 -10.02
CA LYS A 298 7.89 18.76 -9.32
C LYS A 298 8.76 20.01 -9.54
N SER A 299 8.19 21.14 -9.93
CA SER A 299 8.92 22.37 -10.31
C SER A 299 9.13 23.36 -9.17
N ARG A 300 8.75 23.00 -7.92
CA ARG A 300 8.87 23.83 -6.71
C ARG A 300 8.15 25.18 -6.77
N ILE A 301 7.08 25.27 -7.53
CA ILE A 301 6.21 26.44 -7.58
C ILE A 301 5.56 26.64 -6.21
N PHE A 302 5.55 27.88 -5.68
CA PHE A 302 4.94 28.22 -4.39
C PHE A 302 3.58 28.90 -4.54
N ALA A 303 3.41 29.73 -5.57
CA ALA A 303 2.15 30.39 -5.83
C ALA A 303 1.82 30.40 -7.33
N LEU A 304 0.53 30.29 -7.67
CA LEU A 304 0.04 30.56 -9.01
C LEU A 304 -0.37 32.02 -9.11
N GLN A 305 0.36 32.78 -9.91
CA GLN A 305 0.15 34.18 -10.10
C GLN A 305 -1.09 34.44 -10.98
N ARG A 306 -1.58 35.68 -10.96
CA ARG A 306 -2.72 36.08 -11.78
C ARG A 306 -2.45 35.88 -13.27
N SER A 307 -3.39 35.28 -14.00
CA SER A 307 -3.36 35.09 -15.47
C SER A 307 -2.13 34.32 -15.97
N VAL A 308 -1.49 33.53 -15.11
CA VAL A 308 -0.24 32.83 -15.46
C VAL A 308 -0.37 31.93 -16.68
N PHE A 309 -1.54 31.36 -16.91
CA PHE A 309 -1.80 30.47 -18.05
C PHE A 309 -2.52 31.16 -19.22
N SER A 310 -2.72 32.46 -19.17
CA SER A 310 -3.47 33.19 -20.18
C SER A 310 -2.96 33.04 -21.64
N PRO A 311 -1.65 32.79 -21.89
CA PRO A 311 -1.18 32.49 -23.24
C PRO A 311 -1.60 31.12 -23.79
N LEU A 312 -1.93 30.17 -22.90
CA LEU A 312 -2.13 28.75 -23.24
C LEU A 312 -3.61 28.42 -23.47
N LYS A 313 -4.27 29.10 -24.37
CA LYS A 313 -5.73 29.05 -24.57
C LYS A 313 -6.23 27.66 -25.02
N ASP A 314 -5.40 26.89 -25.71
CA ASP A 314 -5.77 25.60 -26.28
C ASP A 314 -5.53 24.43 -25.30
N THR A 315 -5.03 24.72 -24.09
CA THR A 315 -4.65 23.69 -23.12
C THR A 315 -5.88 23.01 -22.53
N ILE A 316 -5.85 21.67 -22.60
CA ILE A 316 -6.92 20.79 -22.15
C ILE A 316 -6.57 20.17 -20.77
N ILE A 317 -5.28 19.87 -20.57
CA ILE A 317 -4.78 19.22 -19.34
C ILE A 317 -3.60 20.03 -18.80
N ILE A 318 -3.67 20.36 -17.50
CA ILE A 318 -2.54 20.95 -16.77
C ILE A 318 -2.23 20.06 -15.57
N ASP A 319 -0.99 19.57 -15.48
CA ASP A 319 -0.43 18.92 -14.33
C ASP A 319 0.57 19.85 -13.62
N ILE A 320 0.25 20.25 -12.40
CA ILE A 320 1.13 21.02 -11.50
C ILE A 320 1.24 20.32 -10.15
N SER A 321 1.18 19.01 -10.17
CA SER A 321 1.30 18.17 -8.98
C SER A 321 2.72 18.19 -8.40
N GLN A 322 2.85 17.73 -7.18
CA GLN A 322 4.14 17.55 -6.47
C GLN A 322 4.98 18.85 -6.40
N ASN A 323 4.32 19.99 -6.37
CA ASN A 323 4.92 21.29 -6.16
C ASN A 323 4.88 21.73 -4.69
N LYS A 324 5.01 23.01 -4.41
CA LYS A 324 4.94 23.61 -3.07
C LYS A 324 3.85 24.68 -2.99
N ILE A 325 2.84 24.56 -3.87
CA ILE A 325 1.80 25.58 -4.01
C ILE A 325 1.00 25.64 -2.71
N ASN A 326 1.08 26.79 -2.06
CA ASN A 326 0.27 27.13 -0.88
C ASN A 326 -0.73 28.24 -1.16
N GLN A 327 -0.60 28.92 -2.29
CA GLN A 327 -1.46 30.03 -2.69
C GLN A 327 -1.80 29.97 -4.18
N ILE A 328 -3.08 30.16 -4.49
CA ILE A 328 -3.61 30.37 -5.83
C ILE A 328 -4.25 31.75 -5.85
N HIS A 329 -3.67 32.66 -6.62
CA HIS A 329 -4.20 34.00 -6.74
C HIS A 329 -5.54 33.99 -7.49
N ARG A 330 -6.39 34.98 -7.18
CA ARG A 330 -7.64 35.17 -7.93
C ARG A 330 -7.31 35.35 -9.41
N ASN A 331 -8.07 34.67 -10.28
CA ASN A 331 -7.88 34.72 -11.72
C ASN A 331 -6.53 34.08 -12.20
N ALA A 332 -5.96 33.12 -11.48
CA ALA A 332 -4.77 32.40 -11.92
C ALA A 332 -4.99 31.61 -13.21
N PHE A 333 -6.20 31.15 -13.43
CA PHE A 333 -6.57 30.30 -14.58
C PHE A 333 -7.29 31.09 -15.70
N ASP A 334 -7.24 32.44 -15.70
CA ASP A 334 -7.79 33.24 -16.78
C ASP A 334 -7.19 32.83 -18.12
N GLY A 335 -8.03 32.73 -19.16
CA GLY A 335 -7.68 32.29 -20.50
C GLY A 335 -7.88 30.78 -20.77
N LEU A 336 -8.21 29.99 -19.73
CA LEU A 336 -8.41 28.52 -19.85
C LEU A 336 -9.91 28.13 -19.80
N GLU A 337 -10.82 29.11 -19.74
CA GLU A 337 -12.24 28.94 -19.43
C GLU A 337 -12.96 27.97 -20.38
N GLY A 338 -12.58 28.02 -21.67
CA GLY A 338 -13.28 27.29 -22.73
C GLY A 338 -12.71 25.88 -23.00
N ASN A 339 -11.53 25.53 -22.51
CA ASN A 339 -10.83 24.34 -22.96
C ASN A 339 -10.32 23.42 -21.86
N LEU A 340 -9.94 23.93 -20.67
CA LEU A 340 -9.37 23.12 -19.61
C LEU A 340 -10.36 22.06 -19.11
N ARG A 341 -10.00 20.79 -19.23
CA ARG A 341 -10.81 19.64 -18.79
C ARG A 341 -10.26 18.93 -17.59
N MET A 342 -8.94 18.95 -17.41
CA MET A 342 -8.28 18.29 -16.29
C MET A 342 -7.24 19.22 -15.67
N LEU A 343 -7.33 19.40 -14.35
CA LEU A 343 -6.37 20.15 -13.54
C LEU A 343 -5.89 19.26 -12.38
N ASN A 344 -4.60 18.98 -12.37
CA ASN A 344 -3.94 18.22 -11.31
C ASN A 344 -3.13 19.17 -10.42
N LEU A 345 -3.56 19.33 -9.18
CA LEU A 345 -2.91 20.12 -8.11
C LEU A 345 -2.51 19.21 -6.93
N SER A 346 -2.45 17.90 -7.14
CA SER A 346 -2.16 16.94 -6.07
C SER A 346 -0.76 17.11 -5.49
N SER A 347 -0.56 16.69 -4.26
CA SER A 347 0.73 16.71 -3.58
C SER A 347 1.35 18.11 -3.50
N ASN A 348 0.53 19.11 -3.14
CA ASN A 348 0.93 20.48 -2.90
C ASN A 348 0.74 20.89 -1.43
N LEU A 349 0.72 22.17 -1.11
CA LEU A 349 0.62 22.68 0.26
C LEU A 349 -0.63 23.56 0.47
N LEU A 350 -1.68 23.37 -0.34
CA LEU A 350 -2.92 24.12 -0.23
C LEU A 350 -3.60 23.85 1.11
N GLY A 351 -3.92 24.89 1.87
CA GLY A 351 -4.62 24.79 3.16
C GLY A 351 -6.12 25.04 3.06
N GLU A 352 -6.53 25.88 2.12
CA GLU A 352 -7.93 26.31 1.94
C GLU A 352 -8.25 26.46 0.45
N ILE A 353 -9.49 26.21 0.09
CA ILE A 353 -10.02 26.46 -1.25
C ILE A 353 -11.14 27.52 -1.15
N TYR A 354 -10.96 28.63 -1.86
CA TYR A 354 -11.91 29.73 -1.86
C TYR A 354 -12.88 29.66 -3.05
N ALA A 355 -14.02 30.32 -2.93
CA ALA A 355 -15.04 30.36 -3.99
C ALA A 355 -14.53 30.88 -5.34
N TYR A 356 -13.55 31.76 -5.34
CA TYR A 356 -12.95 32.34 -6.53
C TYR A 356 -11.76 31.56 -7.10
N THR A 357 -11.29 30.48 -6.43
CA THR A 357 -10.07 29.76 -6.81
C THR A 357 -10.18 29.17 -8.22
N PHE A 358 -11.32 28.60 -8.57
CA PHE A 358 -11.56 27.94 -9.86
C PHE A 358 -12.63 28.70 -10.70
N ASN A 359 -12.65 30.02 -10.60
CA ASN A 359 -13.60 30.82 -11.36
C ASN A 359 -13.50 30.52 -12.85
N ASN A 360 -14.67 30.48 -13.51
CA ASN A 360 -14.83 30.38 -14.96
C ASN A 360 -14.31 29.08 -15.62
N LEU A 361 -13.82 28.10 -14.89
CA LEU A 361 -13.36 26.80 -15.47
C LEU A 361 -14.57 25.90 -15.81
N THR A 362 -15.47 26.40 -16.67
CA THR A 362 -16.76 25.77 -16.96
C THR A 362 -16.65 24.40 -17.66
N GLU A 363 -15.55 24.13 -18.35
CA GLU A 363 -15.30 22.89 -19.06
C GLU A 363 -14.58 21.84 -18.21
N LEU A 364 -14.15 22.20 -16.99
CA LEU A 364 -13.38 21.32 -16.12
C LEU A 364 -14.19 20.07 -15.76
N ARG A 365 -13.61 18.90 -15.99
CA ARG A 365 -14.20 17.58 -15.71
C ARG A 365 -13.51 16.83 -14.60
N VAL A 366 -12.21 17.02 -14.47
CA VAL A 366 -11.39 16.34 -13.47
C VAL A 366 -10.57 17.37 -12.71
N LEU A 367 -10.73 17.39 -11.39
CA LEU A 367 -9.96 18.22 -10.49
C LEU A 367 -9.31 17.33 -9.42
N ASP A 368 -7.98 17.29 -9.42
CA ASP A 368 -7.22 16.57 -8.42
C ASP A 368 -6.56 17.54 -7.43
N LEU A 369 -7.01 17.47 -6.19
CA LEU A 369 -6.53 18.21 -5.02
C LEU A 369 -6.00 17.27 -3.94
N SER A 370 -5.76 16.01 -4.27
CA SER A 370 -5.34 15.00 -3.29
C SER A 370 -3.94 15.32 -2.71
N TYR A 371 -3.68 14.79 -1.53
CA TYR A 371 -2.40 14.95 -0.82
C TYR A 371 -1.95 16.41 -0.65
N ASN A 372 -2.90 17.26 -0.25
CA ASN A 372 -2.66 18.65 0.17
C ASN A 372 -2.85 18.78 1.70
N HIS A 373 -3.01 19.98 2.20
CA HIS A 373 -3.28 20.28 3.60
C HIS A 373 -4.66 20.91 3.80
N ILE A 374 -5.58 20.70 2.85
CA ILE A 374 -6.88 21.38 2.82
C ILE A 374 -7.67 20.98 4.06
N GLY A 375 -7.88 21.98 4.94
CA GLY A 375 -8.68 21.82 6.15
C GLY A 375 -10.09 22.36 6.00
N VAL A 376 -10.26 23.31 5.07
CA VAL A 376 -11.52 24.04 4.86
C VAL A 376 -11.80 24.19 3.37
N LEU A 377 -13.02 23.83 2.97
CA LEU A 377 -13.60 24.21 1.69
C LEU A 377 -14.45 25.48 1.92
N GLY A 378 -14.05 26.58 1.31
CA GLY A 378 -14.80 27.83 1.43
C GLY A 378 -16.23 27.71 0.89
N PRO A 379 -17.13 28.63 1.28
CA PRO A 379 -18.49 28.65 0.75
C PRO A 379 -18.48 28.68 -0.77
N ALA A 380 -19.23 27.80 -1.41
CA ALA A 380 -19.34 27.72 -2.87
C ALA A 380 -17.99 27.50 -3.61
N ALA A 381 -17.02 26.82 -2.98
CA ALA A 381 -15.67 26.59 -3.51
C ALA A 381 -15.64 26.02 -4.94
N PHE A 382 -16.61 25.19 -5.30
CA PHE A 382 -16.70 24.53 -6.60
C PHE A 382 -17.92 24.98 -7.44
N SER A 383 -18.59 26.10 -7.07
CA SER A 383 -19.83 26.55 -7.73
C SER A 383 -19.68 26.86 -9.22
N HIS A 384 -18.44 27.16 -9.65
CA HIS A 384 -18.15 27.52 -11.04
C HIS A 384 -17.69 26.34 -11.90
N LEU A 385 -17.88 25.10 -11.42
CA LEU A 385 -17.46 23.86 -12.07
C LEU A 385 -18.67 22.99 -12.48
N PRO A 386 -19.55 23.46 -13.36
CA PRO A 386 -20.81 22.77 -13.66
C PRO A 386 -20.63 21.43 -14.37
N ARG A 387 -19.47 21.19 -15.00
CA ARG A 387 -19.16 19.95 -15.75
C ARG A 387 -18.22 19.01 -15.02
N LEU A 388 -17.92 19.30 -13.74
CA LEU A 388 -17.03 18.46 -12.95
C LEU A 388 -17.62 17.04 -12.78
N ARG A 389 -16.84 16.03 -13.14
CA ARG A 389 -17.19 14.62 -13.04
C ARG A 389 -16.38 13.88 -11.98
N ALA A 390 -15.13 14.25 -11.81
CA ALA A 390 -14.24 13.62 -10.85
C ALA A 390 -13.57 14.67 -9.96
N LEU A 391 -13.69 14.48 -8.65
CA LEU A 391 -13.08 15.33 -7.64
C LEU A 391 -12.27 14.46 -6.66
N TYR A 392 -10.97 14.69 -6.63
CA TYR A 392 -10.03 13.99 -5.77
C TYR A 392 -9.62 14.92 -4.63
N LEU A 393 -9.94 14.55 -3.41
CA LEU A 393 -9.63 15.27 -2.18
C LEU A 393 -8.95 14.33 -1.13
N SER A 394 -8.54 13.15 -1.53
CA SER A 394 -7.90 12.19 -0.63
C SER A 394 -6.60 12.73 -0.04
N GLY A 395 -6.22 12.28 1.17
CA GLY A 395 -4.95 12.67 1.81
C GLY A 395 -4.90 14.13 2.26
N ASN A 396 -6.05 14.70 2.65
CA ASN A 396 -6.15 16.09 3.12
C ASN A 396 -6.45 16.18 4.63
N SER A 397 -6.87 17.35 5.10
CA SER A 397 -7.17 17.60 6.52
C SER A 397 -8.61 18.02 6.77
N LEU A 398 -9.53 17.70 5.84
CA LEU A 398 -10.94 18.05 5.93
C LEU A 398 -11.58 17.41 7.17
N ARG A 399 -12.25 18.25 7.99
CA ARG A 399 -12.98 17.79 9.19
C ARG A 399 -14.48 17.67 8.94
N LYS A 400 -14.98 18.48 8.03
CA LYS A 400 -16.40 18.57 7.65
C LYS A 400 -16.52 19.11 6.24
N LEU A 401 -17.67 18.85 5.63
CA LEU A 401 -18.03 19.39 4.30
C LEU A 401 -18.95 20.60 4.51
N ASP A 402 -18.36 21.78 4.77
CA ASP A 402 -19.12 23.02 4.97
C ASP A 402 -19.56 23.61 3.63
N PHE A 403 -20.83 23.92 3.49
CA PHE A 403 -21.43 24.66 2.36
C PHE A 403 -20.90 24.22 0.98
N PRO A 404 -20.92 22.95 0.66
CA PRO A 404 -20.47 22.48 -0.64
C PRO A 404 -21.35 23.07 -1.74
N ALA A 405 -20.76 23.29 -2.90
CA ALA A 405 -21.55 23.61 -4.09
C ALA A 405 -22.31 22.37 -4.55
N SER A 406 -23.46 22.53 -5.17
CA SER A 406 -24.12 21.44 -5.87
C SER A 406 -23.34 21.09 -7.13
N LEU A 407 -22.86 19.83 -7.25
CA LEU A 407 -22.14 19.31 -8.42
C LEU A 407 -22.97 18.21 -9.10
N PRO A 408 -23.94 18.59 -9.95
CA PRO A 408 -24.94 17.66 -10.48
C PRO A 408 -24.36 16.59 -11.42
N ASN A 409 -23.17 16.82 -11.96
CA ASN A 409 -22.49 15.91 -12.88
C ASN A 409 -21.35 15.12 -12.23
N LEU A 410 -21.18 15.23 -10.90
CA LEU A 410 -20.12 14.53 -10.19
C LEU A 410 -20.41 13.03 -10.17
N GLU A 411 -19.50 12.26 -10.73
CA GLU A 411 -19.55 10.80 -10.84
C GLU A 411 -18.61 10.14 -9.82
N LEU A 412 -17.44 10.75 -9.59
CA LEU A 412 -16.39 10.22 -8.72
C LEU A 412 -16.01 11.24 -7.65
N LEU A 413 -16.15 10.87 -6.38
CA LEU A 413 -15.74 11.67 -5.22
C LEU A 413 -14.81 10.85 -4.32
N LEU A 414 -13.54 11.26 -4.22
CA LEU A 414 -12.56 10.60 -3.35
C LEU A 414 -12.19 11.54 -2.19
N LEU A 415 -12.56 11.14 -0.99
CA LEU A 415 -12.33 11.82 0.29
C LEU A 415 -11.52 10.95 1.29
N ALA A 416 -10.92 9.88 0.82
CA ALA A 416 -10.16 8.97 1.67
C ALA A 416 -9.01 9.68 2.39
N ASP A 417 -8.60 9.15 3.54
CA ASP A 417 -7.48 9.68 4.34
C ASP A 417 -7.63 11.18 4.66
N ASN A 418 -8.80 11.53 5.22
CA ASN A 418 -9.10 12.86 5.75
C ASN A 418 -9.40 12.78 7.26
N LYS A 419 -9.97 13.83 7.82
CA LYS A 419 -10.33 13.91 9.25
C LYS A 419 -11.84 14.12 9.44
N LEU A 420 -12.65 13.67 8.46
CA LEU A 420 -14.10 13.84 8.50
C LEU A 420 -14.69 13.09 9.68
N ASN A 421 -15.45 13.80 10.51
CA ASN A 421 -16.17 13.24 11.64
C ASN A 421 -17.69 13.21 11.43
N SER A 422 -18.17 13.78 10.34
CA SER A 422 -19.57 13.81 9.91
C SER A 422 -19.65 14.01 8.40
N LEU A 423 -20.68 13.44 7.78
CA LEU A 423 -20.98 13.58 6.36
C LEU A 423 -22.13 14.56 6.09
N ASN A 424 -22.40 15.48 7.00
CA ASN A 424 -23.45 16.48 6.81
C ASN A 424 -23.25 17.21 5.48
N ASN A 425 -24.35 17.37 4.73
CA ASN A 425 -24.39 18.01 3.40
C ASN A 425 -23.73 17.23 2.25
N ILE A 426 -23.28 16.01 2.42
CA ILE A 426 -22.70 15.24 1.33
C ILE A 426 -23.71 14.99 0.19
N ASP A 427 -24.99 14.87 0.53
CA ASP A 427 -26.10 14.72 -0.41
C ASP A 427 -26.24 15.95 -1.33
N ASN A 428 -26.13 17.15 -0.79
CA ASN A 428 -26.14 18.37 -1.58
C ASN A 428 -24.94 18.49 -2.52
N PHE A 429 -23.84 17.89 -2.14
CA PHE A 429 -22.57 17.97 -2.85
C PHE A 429 -22.44 16.91 -3.95
N ALA A 430 -22.81 15.65 -3.68
CA ALA A 430 -22.46 14.51 -4.49
C ALA A 430 -23.60 13.51 -4.75
N MET A 431 -24.87 13.94 -4.67
CA MET A 431 -26.05 13.04 -4.76
C MET A 431 -26.08 12.14 -6.00
N ASN A 432 -25.49 12.56 -7.11
CA ASN A 432 -25.46 11.81 -8.37
C ASN A 432 -24.21 10.96 -8.58
N SER A 433 -23.30 10.94 -7.60
CA SER A 433 -22.06 10.18 -7.71
C SER A 433 -22.32 8.67 -7.81
N THR A 434 -21.49 8.02 -8.65
CA THR A 434 -21.48 6.58 -8.82
C THR A 434 -20.41 5.92 -7.97
N HIS A 435 -19.35 6.66 -7.62
CA HIS A 435 -18.21 6.17 -6.83
C HIS A 435 -17.92 7.19 -5.72
N ILE A 436 -17.95 6.72 -4.48
CA ILE A 436 -17.61 7.52 -3.30
C ILE A 436 -16.61 6.74 -2.46
N ASP A 437 -15.47 7.38 -2.16
CA ASP A 437 -14.48 6.86 -1.23
C ASP A 437 -14.32 7.84 -0.07
N ILE A 438 -14.71 7.41 1.11
CA ILE A 438 -14.59 8.12 2.39
C ILE A 438 -13.86 7.25 3.43
N SER A 439 -13.11 6.28 2.96
CA SER A 439 -12.29 5.41 3.80
C SER A 439 -11.22 6.20 4.58
N SER A 440 -10.69 5.60 5.64
CA SER A 440 -9.61 6.20 6.45
C SER A 440 -9.95 7.59 6.97
N ASN A 441 -11.18 7.78 7.46
CA ASN A 441 -11.65 9.01 8.10
C ASN A 441 -11.91 8.80 9.60
N ARG A 442 -12.63 9.72 10.23
CA ARG A 442 -12.97 9.67 11.65
C ARG A 442 -14.47 9.51 11.89
N LEU A 443 -15.15 8.90 10.94
CA LEU A 443 -16.57 8.63 11.03
C LEU A 443 -16.79 7.54 12.10
N SER A 444 -17.74 7.76 12.98
CA SER A 444 -17.94 6.88 14.12
C SER A 444 -19.34 6.28 14.22
N ASN A 445 -20.24 6.66 13.34
CA ASN A 445 -21.63 6.20 13.33
C ASN A 445 -21.96 5.48 12.01
N MET A 446 -22.47 4.25 12.09
CA MET A 446 -22.93 3.49 10.92
C MET A 446 -24.14 4.14 10.24
N GLU A 447 -24.84 5.06 10.90
CA GLU A 447 -25.93 5.83 10.30
C GLU A 447 -25.51 6.57 9.02
N ASP A 448 -24.26 7.01 8.95
CA ASP A 448 -23.71 7.65 7.75
C ASP A 448 -23.78 6.72 6.52
N VAL A 449 -23.51 5.42 6.69
CA VAL A 449 -23.60 4.41 5.63
C VAL A 449 -25.06 4.23 5.21
N TYR A 450 -25.99 4.07 6.16
CA TYR A 450 -27.42 3.96 5.86
C TYR A 450 -27.92 5.20 5.14
N PHE A 451 -27.54 6.39 5.59
CA PHE A 451 -27.88 7.64 4.93
C PHE A 451 -27.46 7.64 3.45
N ILE A 452 -26.22 7.24 3.16
CA ILE A 452 -25.72 7.14 1.79
C ILE A 452 -26.52 6.10 1.00
N LEU A 453 -26.72 4.91 1.53
CA LEU A 453 -27.44 3.82 0.85
C LEU A 453 -28.91 4.18 0.52
N ILE A 454 -29.54 5.01 1.34
CA ILE A 454 -30.93 5.44 1.14
C ILE A 454 -31.04 6.56 0.12
N HIS A 455 -30.12 7.53 0.12
CA HIS A 455 -30.26 8.78 -0.66
C HIS A 455 -29.53 8.72 -2.01
N PHE A 456 -28.42 7.97 -2.14
CA PHE A 456 -27.58 7.95 -3.32
C PHE A 456 -27.97 6.83 -4.28
N LYS A 457 -29.06 7.00 -5.02
CA LYS A 457 -29.64 5.93 -5.85
C LYS A 457 -28.79 5.50 -7.06
N ARG A 458 -27.80 6.30 -7.47
CA ARG A 458 -26.86 6.00 -8.57
C ARG A 458 -25.56 5.38 -8.11
N LEU A 459 -25.34 5.32 -6.80
CA LEU A 459 -24.08 4.86 -6.25
C LEU A 459 -23.85 3.38 -6.58
N GLN A 460 -22.69 3.09 -7.16
CA GLN A 460 -22.25 1.74 -7.53
C GLN A 460 -21.16 1.26 -6.58
N ASN A 461 -20.24 2.13 -6.19
CA ASN A 461 -19.12 1.76 -5.33
C ASN A 461 -19.03 2.72 -4.13
N LEU A 462 -19.03 2.13 -2.94
CA LEU A 462 -18.85 2.81 -1.68
C LEU A 462 -17.67 2.21 -0.91
N PHE A 463 -16.64 3.03 -0.69
CA PHE A 463 -15.51 2.69 0.16
C PHE A 463 -15.61 3.48 1.46
N TYR A 464 -15.85 2.78 2.55
CA TYR A 464 -16.05 3.35 3.88
C TYR A 464 -15.06 2.77 4.92
N GLY A 465 -14.20 1.87 4.51
CA GLY A 465 -13.27 1.14 5.37
C GLY A 465 -12.33 2.04 6.17
N SER A 466 -11.68 1.47 7.18
CA SER A 466 -10.76 2.19 8.08
C SER A 466 -11.38 3.42 8.77
N ASN A 467 -12.69 3.38 9.05
CA ASN A 467 -13.39 4.30 9.93
C ASN A 467 -13.67 3.59 11.26
N PHE A 468 -13.48 4.29 12.38
CA PHE A 468 -13.67 3.68 13.69
C PHE A 468 -15.11 3.80 14.15
N ILE A 469 -15.95 2.86 13.72
CA ILE A 469 -17.38 2.90 13.99
C ILE A 469 -17.64 2.44 15.43
N LYS A 470 -18.33 3.28 16.22
CA LYS A 470 -18.69 3.03 17.62
C LYS A 470 -20.17 2.77 17.80
N TRP A 471 -21.01 3.37 16.97
CA TRP A 471 -22.44 3.48 17.17
C TRP A 471 -23.22 3.04 15.93
N CYS A 472 -24.40 2.55 16.19
CA CYS A 472 -25.46 2.37 15.21
C CYS A 472 -26.77 2.88 15.81
N THR A 473 -27.09 4.14 15.57
CA THR A 473 -28.26 4.80 16.17
C THR A 473 -29.41 4.89 15.17
N LEU A 474 -29.86 3.77 14.63
CA LEU A 474 -30.98 3.78 13.69
C LEU A 474 -32.31 4.01 14.41
N ASN A 475 -33.02 5.03 14.00
CA ASN A 475 -34.46 5.13 14.29
C ASN A 475 -35.19 4.04 13.48
N GLN A 476 -35.92 3.16 14.17
CA GLN A 476 -36.73 2.10 13.54
C GLN A 476 -37.60 2.69 12.42
N GLY A 477 -37.32 2.34 11.18
CA GLY A 477 -38.09 2.75 10.02
C GLY A 477 -37.30 3.07 8.72
N ASN A 478 -35.99 3.16 8.77
CA ASN A 478 -35.16 3.47 7.62
C ASN A 478 -34.56 2.18 7.00
N ALA A 479 -35.40 1.38 6.35
CA ALA A 479 -34.91 0.23 5.57
C ALA A 479 -34.19 0.72 4.30
N VAL A 480 -33.03 0.14 4.00
CA VAL A 480 -32.36 0.37 2.72
C VAL A 480 -33.30 -0.07 1.58
N SER A 481 -33.42 0.77 0.57
CA SER A 481 -34.31 0.49 -0.56
C SER A 481 -33.77 -0.70 -1.38
N TYR A 482 -34.62 -1.67 -1.70
CA TYR A 482 -34.30 -2.76 -2.64
C TYR A 482 -33.94 -2.28 -4.07
N ASN A 483 -34.14 -1.03 -4.35
CA ASN A 483 -33.90 -0.42 -5.66
C ASN A 483 -32.62 0.46 -5.66
N ASN A 484 -31.58 0.04 -4.94
CA ASN A 484 -30.27 0.66 -4.99
C ASN A 484 -29.42 0.09 -6.13
N SER A 485 -28.40 0.84 -6.56
CA SER A 485 -27.50 0.45 -7.65
C SER A 485 -26.13 -0.02 -7.14
N LEU A 486 -25.96 -0.22 -5.83
CA LEU A 486 -24.68 -0.52 -5.23
C LEU A 486 -24.16 -1.89 -5.67
N GLN A 487 -22.94 -1.91 -6.16
CA GLN A 487 -22.24 -3.11 -6.66
C GLN A 487 -21.05 -3.50 -5.77
N VAL A 488 -20.36 -2.52 -5.21
CA VAL A 488 -19.21 -2.74 -4.32
C VAL A 488 -19.39 -1.97 -3.04
N LEU A 489 -19.24 -2.66 -1.92
CA LEU A 489 -19.24 -2.07 -0.58
C LEU A 489 -17.96 -2.50 0.16
N ASP A 490 -17.18 -1.53 0.57
CA ASP A 490 -15.98 -1.76 1.36
C ASP A 490 -16.16 -1.19 2.78
N LEU A 491 -16.11 -2.08 3.77
CA LEU A 491 -16.20 -1.81 5.20
C LEU A 491 -15.00 -2.44 5.95
N HIS A 492 -13.84 -2.57 5.29
CA HIS A 492 -12.66 -3.12 5.96
C HIS A 492 -12.27 -2.26 7.16
N ASP A 493 -11.71 -2.88 8.20
CA ASP A 493 -11.24 -2.20 9.42
C ASP A 493 -12.26 -1.20 10.02
N SER A 494 -13.54 -1.61 10.07
CA SER A 494 -14.67 -0.76 10.51
C SER A 494 -15.27 -1.19 11.86
N SER A 495 -14.59 -2.05 12.61
CA SER A 495 -14.99 -2.51 13.93
C SER A 495 -16.37 -3.22 13.98
N LEU A 496 -16.77 -3.91 12.91
CA LEU A 496 -18.08 -4.57 12.80
C LEU A 496 -18.33 -5.58 13.94
N GLN A 497 -17.30 -6.27 14.42
CA GLN A 497 -17.41 -7.18 15.57
C GLN A 497 -18.03 -6.50 16.79
N ILE A 498 -17.68 -5.23 17.04
CA ILE A 498 -18.19 -4.49 18.21
C ILE A 498 -19.69 -4.22 18.05
N LEU A 499 -20.14 -3.85 16.87
CA LEU A 499 -21.56 -3.58 16.58
C LEU A 499 -22.38 -4.87 16.65
N TRP A 500 -21.96 -5.90 15.96
CA TRP A 500 -22.69 -7.17 15.87
C TRP A 500 -22.75 -7.92 17.21
N ALA A 501 -21.70 -7.79 18.03
CA ALA A 501 -21.74 -8.35 19.39
C ALA A 501 -22.77 -7.68 20.31
N ARG A 502 -23.21 -6.46 20.01
CA ARG A 502 -24.28 -5.74 20.71
C ARG A 502 -25.65 -6.02 20.09
N GLY A 503 -25.72 -6.64 18.95
CA GLY A 503 -26.94 -6.80 18.17
C GLY A 503 -27.33 -5.57 17.35
N ASP A 504 -26.37 -4.66 17.10
CA ASP A 504 -26.61 -3.42 16.37
C ASP A 504 -26.38 -3.64 14.87
N CYS A 505 -27.15 -2.95 14.00
CA CYS A 505 -26.99 -2.94 12.53
C CYS A 505 -27.02 -4.33 11.88
N LEU A 506 -27.86 -5.24 12.36
CA LEU A 506 -27.98 -6.59 11.77
C LEU A 506 -28.66 -6.63 10.41
N ASP A 507 -29.31 -5.53 10.03
CA ASP A 507 -30.03 -5.32 8.75
C ASP A 507 -29.20 -4.56 7.70
N LEU A 508 -27.91 -4.32 7.97
CA LEU A 508 -27.04 -3.49 7.12
C LEU A 508 -27.04 -3.93 5.65
N PHE A 509 -27.09 -5.22 5.41
CA PHE A 509 -27.06 -5.78 4.07
C PHE A 509 -28.45 -6.15 3.52
N ASP A 510 -29.51 -5.93 4.30
CA ASP A 510 -30.89 -6.20 3.85
C ASP A 510 -31.25 -5.28 2.70
N GLY A 511 -31.56 -5.58 1.59
CA GLY A 511 -31.91 -4.72 0.45
C GLY A 511 -30.75 -4.41 -0.50
N LEU A 512 -29.55 -4.93 -0.27
CA LEU A 512 -28.42 -4.80 -1.20
C LEU A 512 -28.39 -5.90 -2.26
N ASN A 513 -29.51 -6.09 -2.97
CA ASN A 513 -29.69 -7.20 -3.90
C ASN A 513 -28.75 -7.15 -5.13
N ASN A 514 -28.22 -5.96 -5.46
CA ASN A 514 -27.34 -5.75 -6.63
C ASN A 514 -25.85 -5.81 -6.24
N LEU A 515 -25.52 -6.02 -4.97
CA LEU A 515 -24.14 -6.05 -4.51
C LEU A 515 -23.41 -7.26 -5.11
N LEU A 516 -22.27 -6.99 -5.73
CA LEU A 516 -21.39 -7.98 -6.37
C LEU A 516 -20.15 -8.26 -5.54
N GLY A 517 -19.60 -7.23 -4.88
CA GLY A 517 -18.39 -7.32 -4.04
C GLY A 517 -18.61 -6.72 -2.67
N LEU A 518 -18.22 -7.44 -1.62
CA LEU A 518 -18.25 -7.02 -0.23
C LEU A 518 -16.88 -7.24 0.42
N ASN A 519 -16.26 -6.18 0.91
CA ASN A 519 -15.04 -6.26 1.71
C ASN A 519 -15.38 -5.93 3.17
N ILE A 520 -15.22 -6.92 4.06
CA ILE A 520 -15.32 -6.78 5.52
C ILE A 520 -14.10 -7.40 6.21
N SER A 521 -12.95 -7.32 5.55
CA SER A 521 -11.66 -7.73 6.11
C SER A 521 -11.25 -6.86 7.30
N LEU A 522 -10.31 -7.33 8.13
CA LEU A 522 -9.72 -6.58 9.25
C LEU A 522 -10.74 -6.13 10.34
N ASN A 523 -11.92 -6.74 10.41
CA ASN A 523 -12.98 -6.36 11.35
C ASN A 523 -12.96 -7.13 12.69
N SER A 524 -11.94 -7.96 12.91
CA SER A 524 -11.81 -8.82 14.11
C SER A 524 -12.99 -9.77 14.31
N LEU A 525 -13.71 -10.13 13.24
CA LEU A 525 -14.90 -10.98 13.28
C LEU A 525 -14.53 -12.38 13.78
N THR A 526 -15.28 -12.86 14.79
CA THR A 526 -15.13 -14.22 15.33
C THR A 526 -16.24 -15.16 14.85
N THR A 527 -17.43 -14.63 14.67
CA THR A 527 -18.62 -15.34 14.20
C THR A 527 -19.55 -14.37 13.48
N PHE A 528 -20.49 -14.90 12.72
CA PHE A 528 -21.50 -14.07 12.04
C PHE A 528 -22.85 -14.13 12.76
N PRO A 529 -23.59 -13.00 12.82
CA PRO A 529 -24.99 -13.04 13.22
C PRO A 529 -25.81 -13.90 12.26
N PRO A 530 -26.82 -14.66 12.74
CA PRO A 530 -27.66 -15.49 11.88
C PRO A 530 -28.34 -14.66 10.78
N GLY A 531 -28.17 -15.09 9.53
CA GLY A 531 -28.82 -14.48 8.38
C GLY A 531 -28.29 -13.11 7.97
N ILE A 532 -27.10 -12.70 8.43
CA ILE A 532 -26.51 -11.39 8.13
C ILE A 532 -26.38 -11.12 6.61
N PHE A 533 -26.13 -12.16 5.81
CA PHE A 533 -25.96 -12.04 4.35
C PHE A 533 -27.24 -12.35 3.56
N LYS A 534 -28.39 -12.50 4.19
CA LYS A 534 -29.65 -12.90 3.51
C LYS A 534 -30.09 -11.95 2.41
N GLY A 535 -29.72 -10.65 2.48
CA GLY A 535 -30.05 -9.64 1.48
C GLY A 535 -29.14 -9.65 0.26
N LEU A 536 -28.02 -10.37 0.31
CA LEU A 536 -26.99 -10.38 -0.73
C LEU A 536 -27.25 -11.45 -1.79
N THR A 537 -28.29 -11.25 -2.60
CA THR A 537 -28.75 -12.28 -3.55
C THR A 537 -27.90 -12.39 -4.82
N SER A 538 -27.11 -11.37 -5.15
CA SER A 538 -26.27 -11.30 -6.36
C SER A 538 -24.77 -11.26 -6.06
N ILE A 539 -24.37 -11.44 -4.81
CA ILE A 539 -22.96 -11.32 -4.40
C ILE A 539 -22.08 -12.37 -5.09
N LEU A 540 -20.98 -11.93 -5.65
CA LEU A 540 -19.99 -12.78 -6.32
C LEU A 540 -18.70 -12.92 -5.52
N GLU A 541 -18.32 -11.87 -4.78
CA GLU A 541 -17.06 -11.82 -4.05
C GLU A 541 -17.26 -11.28 -2.63
N ILE A 542 -16.71 -12.01 -1.65
CA ILE A 542 -16.61 -11.55 -0.26
C ILE A 542 -15.17 -11.68 0.21
N ASP A 543 -14.61 -10.58 0.72
CA ASP A 543 -13.33 -10.56 1.41
C ASP A 543 -13.56 -10.57 2.92
N LEU A 544 -13.16 -11.66 3.55
CA LEU A 544 -13.18 -11.92 5.00
C LEU A 544 -11.76 -12.04 5.57
N SER A 545 -10.75 -11.65 4.81
CA SER A 545 -9.36 -11.80 5.21
C SER A 545 -9.03 -11.03 6.49
N SER A 546 -8.00 -11.50 7.20
CA SER A 546 -7.48 -10.80 8.38
C SER A 546 -8.54 -10.55 9.47
N ASN A 547 -9.42 -11.54 9.69
CA ASN A 547 -10.38 -11.57 10.78
C ASN A 547 -9.97 -12.60 11.85
N ALA A 548 -10.85 -12.91 12.76
CA ALA A 548 -10.61 -13.86 13.86
C ALA A 548 -11.50 -15.10 13.77
N LEU A 549 -11.90 -15.50 12.56
CA LEU A 549 -12.81 -16.62 12.31
C LEU A 549 -12.14 -17.95 12.64
N THR A 550 -12.75 -18.73 13.54
CA THR A 550 -12.27 -20.08 13.89
C THR A 550 -13.02 -21.18 13.14
N PHE A 551 -14.24 -20.92 12.74
CA PHE A 551 -15.08 -21.80 11.90
C PHE A 551 -16.07 -20.98 11.09
N LEU A 552 -16.65 -21.59 10.05
CA LEU A 552 -17.73 -21.05 9.25
C LEU A 552 -18.92 -22.03 9.33
N GLN A 553 -20.12 -21.48 9.50
CA GLN A 553 -21.34 -22.26 9.38
C GLN A 553 -21.63 -22.49 7.88
N ALA A 554 -22.03 -23.70 7.50
CA ALA A 554 -22.22 -24.10 6.11
C ALA A 554 -23.30 -23.29 5.37
N ASP A 555 -24.29 -22.77 6.08
CA ASP A 555 -25.45 -22.03 5.57
C ASP A 555 -25.33 -20.50 5.68
N VAL A 556 -24.18 -19.99 6.14
CA VAL A 556 -23.96 -18.53 6.32
C VAL A 556 -23.70 -17.85 4.98
N LEU A 557 -22.98 -18.52 4.05
CA LEU A 557 -22.56 -17.92 2.80
C LEU A 557 -23.69 -17.91 1.76
N PRO A 558 -23.86 -16.82 1.00
CA PRO A 558 -24.82 -16.74 -0.08
C PRO A 558 -24.54 -17.76 -1.18
N ALA A 559 -25.58 -18.38 -1.74
CA ALA A 559 -25.44 -19.38 -2.79
C ALA A 559 -24.86 -18.84 -4.12
N SER A 560 -24.94 -17.52 -4.34
CA SER A 560 -24.39 -16.84 -5.53
C SER A 560 -22.89 -16.61 -5.45
N LEU A 561 -22.25 -16.87 -4.30
CA LEU A 561 -20.85 -16.55 -4.05
C LEU A 561 -19.92 -17.39 -4.92
N VAL A 562 -19.00 -16.73 -5.62
CA VAL A 562 -18.02 -17.32 -6.53
C VAL A 562 -16.61 -17.23 -5.97
N ARG A 563 -16.27 -16.12 -5.32
CA ARG A 563 -14.94 -15.84 -4.77
C ARG A 563 -15.03 -15.50 -3.29
N LEU A 564 -14.19 -16.18 -2.51
CA LEU A 564 -14.10 -15.97 -1.07
C LEU A 564 -12.64 -15.86 -0.63
N ASP A 565 -12.30 -14.78 0.07
CA ASP A 565 -11.00 -14.66 0.73
C ASP A 565 -11.17 -14.85 2.25
N LEU A 566 -10.54 -15.88 2.78
CA LEU A 566 -10.48 -16.21 4.21
C LEU A 566 -9.03 -16.23 4.72
N SER A 567 -8.11 -15.62 3.98
CA SER A 567 -6.71 -15.58 4.38
C SER A 567 -6.52 -14.86 5.74
N ASN A 568 -5.46 -15.25 6.46
CA ASN A 568 -5.11 -14.66 7.75
C ASN A 568 -6.26 -14.70 8.78
N ASN A 569 -6.89 -15.86 8.94
CA ASN A 569 -7.87 -16.15 9.97
C ASN A 569 -7.35 -17.25 10.92
N PHE A 570 -8.22 -17.84 11.70
CA PHE A 570 -7.89 -18.89 12.66
C PHE A 570 -8.64 -20.20 12.39
N LEU A 571 -8.95 -20.47 11.12
CA LEU A 571 -9.65 -21.70 10.74
C LEU A 571 -8.78 -22.91 11.06
N ALA A 572 -9.31 -23.79 11.91
CA ALA A 572 -8.59 -24.98 12.34
C ALA A 572 -8.93 -26.21 11.49
N SER A 573 -10.23 -26.47 11.27
CA SER A 573 -10.74 -27.59 10.47
C SER A 573 -11.99 -27.11 9.70
N PRO A 574 -11.82 -26.48 8.52
CA PRO A 574 -12.94 -25.96 7.75
C PRO A 574 -13.80 -27.10 7.16
N ASP A 575 -15.12 -26.90 7.14
CA ASP A 575 -16.06 -27.84 6.55
C ASP A 575 -16.08 -27.65 5.02
N PRO A 576 -15.75 -28.69 4.21
CA PRO A 576 -15.78 -28.63 2.76
C PRO A 576 -17.14 -28.25 2.16
N MET A 577 -18.24 -28.56 2.85
CA MET A 577 -19.59 -28.22 2.38
C MET A 577 -19.80 -26.71 2.23
N THR A 578 -19.09 -25.91 3.02
CA THR A 578 -19.14 -24.45 2.96
C THR A 578 -18.62 -23.87 1.64
N PHE A 579 -17.76 -24.60 0.93
CA PHE A 579 -17.05 -24.11 -0.25
C PHE A 579 -17.56 -24.67 -1.58
N GLN A 580 -18.67 -25.41 -1.60
CA GLN A 580 -19.15 -26.13 -2.78
C GLN A 580 -19.53 -25.25 -3.96
N SER A 581 -20.01 -24.03 -3.71
CA SER A 581 -20.42 -23.07 -4.75
C SER A 581 -19.27 -22.23 -5.30
N LEU A 582 -18.09 -22.26 -4.66
CA LEU A 582 -16.98 -21.38 -4.97
C LEU A 582 -16.19 -21.84 -6.21
N ILE A 583 -15.68 -20.86 -6.97
CA ILE A 583 -14.69 -21.07 -8.03
C ILE A 583 -13.31 -20.65 -7.54
N PHE A 584 -13.23 -19.59 -6.72
CA PHE A 584 -11.98 -19.05 -6.18
C PHE A 584 -12.02 -19.00 -4.67
N LEU A 585 -10.94 -19.47 -4.03
CA LEU A 585 -10.81 -19.50 -2.58
C LEU A 585 -9.40 -19.14 -2.15
N SER A 586 -9.26 -18.32 -1.12
CA SER A 586 -8.00 -18.05 -0.42
C SER A 586 -8.10 -18.53 1.02
N LEU A 587 -7.15 -19.35 1.46
CA LEU A 587 -7.04 -19.89 2.82
C LEU A 587 -5.65 -19.67 3.44
N SER A 588 -4.77 -18.92 2.79
CA SER A 588 -3.41 -18.68 3.28
C SER A 588 -3.40 -18.01 4.66
N GLY A 589 -2.39 -18.32 5.49
CA GLY A 589 -2.26 -17.73 6.81
C GLY A 589 -3.30 -18.18 7.85
N ASN A 590 -3.99 -19.32 7.63
CA ASN A 590 -4.85 -19.94 8.63
C ASN A 590 -4.08 -20.95 9.51
N ARG A 591 -4.69 -21.35 10.62
CA ARG A 591 -4.06 -22.20 11.64
C ARG A 591 -4.67 -23.59 11.66
N PHE A 592 -4.35 -24.39 10.65
CA PHE A 592 -4.92 -25.72 10.51
C PHE A 592 -4.48 -26.65 11.64
N HIS A 593 -5.46 -27.32 12.24
CA HIS A 593 -5.25 -28.34 13.25
C HIS A 593 -5.22 -29.69 12.57
N CYS A 594 -4.02 -30.25 12.42
CA CYS A 594 -3.80 -31.49 11.70
C CYS A 594 -4.04 -32.70 12.64
N ASP A 595 -5.30 -33.04 12.78
CA ASP A 595 -5.76 -34.26 13.44
C ASP A 595 -6.77 -35.01 12.52
N CYS A 596 -7.41 -36.01 13.06
CA CYS A 596 -8.39 -36.80 12.29
C CYS A 596 -9.61 -35.96 11.81
N THR A 597 -9.95 -34.87 12.49
CA THR A 597 -11.10 -34.01 12.11
C THR A 597 -10.86 -33.28 10.78
N LEU A 598 -9.60 -33.07 10.40
CA LEU A 598 -9.24 -32.43 9.14
C LEU A 598 -9.36 -33.35 7.90
N GLU A 599 -9.56 -34.65 8.10
CA GLU A 599 -9.58 -35.66 7.02
C GLU A 599 -10.55 -35.30 5.90
N SER A 600 -11.77 -34.87 6.24
CA SER A 600 -12.79 -34.51 5.25
C SER A 600 -12.34 -33.34 4.37
N PHE A 601 -11.70 -32.34 4.98
CA PHE A 601 -11.16 -31.18 4.25
C PHE A 601 -9.98 -31.59 3.37
N LEU A 602 -9.05 -32.43 3.86
CA LEU A 602 -7.89 -32.88 3.09
C LEU A 602 -8.32 -33.71 1.88
N ARG A 603 -9.33 -34.57 2.05
CA ARG A 603 -9.90 -35.37 0.95
C ARG A 603 -10.52 -34.47 -0.12
N TRP A 604 -11.26 -33.45 0.31
CA TRP A 604 -11.84 -32.44 -0.57
C TRP A 604 -10.74 -31.61 -1.26
N LEU A 605 -9.69 -31.19 -0.56
CA LEU A 605 -8.59 -30.39 -1.08
C LEU A 605 -7.88 -31.02 -2.28
N ILE A 606 -7.80 -32.35 -2.30
CA ILE A 606 -7.16 -33.12 -3.38
C ILE A 606 -8.11 -33.28 -4.59
N THR A 607 -9.42 -33.31 -4.36
CA THR A 607 -10.42 -33.63 -5.38
C THR A 607 -11.18 -32.44 -5.93
N THR A 608 -11.04 -31.27 -5.31
CA THR A 608 -11.81 -30.09 -5.66
C THR A 608 -11.34 -29.44 -6.97
N ASN A 609 -12.30 -28.85 -7.71
CA ASN A 609 -12.05 -28.00 -8.87
C ASN A 609 -11.92 -26.51 -8.51
N VAL A 610 -11.99 -26.16 -7.24
CA VAL A 610 -11.82 -24.77 -6.76
C VAL A 610 -10.40 -24.30 -7.03
N THR A 611 -10.27 -23.11 -7.61
CA THR A 611 -8.97 -22.47 -7.85
C THR A 611 -8.53 -21.72 -6.60
N PHE A 612 -7.38 -22.10 -6.04
CA PHE A 612 -6.81 -21.39 -4.92
C PHE A 612 -6.02 -20.17 -5.39
N LEU A 613 -6.23 -19.02 -4.72
CA LEU A 613 -5.56 -17.75 -5.05
C LEU A 613 -4.09 -17.73 -4.59
N SER A 614 -3.73 -18.60 -3.63
CA SER A 614 -2.36 -18.86 -3.20
C SER A 614 -2.03 -20.34 -3.39
N PRO A 615 -0.75 -20.71 -3.59
CA PRO A 615 -0.36 -22.11 -3.79
C PRO A 615 -0.85 -23.00 -2.64
N VAL A 616 -1.51 -24.11 -2.97
CA VAL A 616 -1.98 -25.07 -1.97
C VAL A 616 -0.81 -25.67 -1.16
N ALA A 617 0.39 -25.70 -1.74
CA ALA A 617 1.61 -26.11 -1.06
C ALA A 617 2.00 -25.23 0.13
N ASP A 618 1.50 -23.99 0.18
CA ASP A 618 1.77 -23.06 1.27
C ASP A 618 0.81 -23.21 2.46
N LEU A 619 -0.25 -24.03 2.32
CA LEU A 619 -1.14 -24.38 3.42
C LEU A 619 -0.46 -25.41 4.32
N ARG A 620 -0.28 -25.07 5.60
CA ARG A 620 0.55 -25.85 6.54
C ARG A 620 -0.19 -26.14 7.84
N CYS A 621 0.20 -27.22 8.48
CA CYS A 621 -0.23 -27.57 9.83
C CYS A 621 0.35 -26.59 10.87
N GLU A 622 -0.48 -26.05 11.74
CA GLU A 622 -0.07 -25.25 12.90
C GLU A 622 0.01 -26.12 14.16
N PHE A 623 -0.92 -27.04 14.34
CA PHE A 623 -1.02 -27.96 15.49
C PHE A 623 -1.29 -29.39 15.01
N PRO A 624 -0.90 -30.41 15.80
CA PRO A 624 -0.03 -30.39 16.98
C PRO A 624 1.45 -30.17 16.61
N ALA A 625 2.27 -29.88 17.65
CA ALA A 625 3.69 -29.58 17.48
C ALA A 625 4.50 -30.64 16.71
N ALA A 626 4.07 -31.89 16.74
CA ALA A 626 4.73 -33.00 16.02
C ALA A 626 4.68 -32.87 14.49
N VAL A 627 3.71 -32.16 13.95
CA VAL A 627 3.49 -31.95 12.51
C VAL A 627 3.47 -30.47 12.14
N HIS A 628 3.96 -29.62 13.03
CA HIS A 628 4.05 -28.16 12.76
C HIS A 628 4.84 -27.91 11.48
N ASP A 629 4.39 -26.92 10.69
CA ASP A 629 4.97 -26.51 9.42
C ASP A 629 4.93 -27.57 8.29
N LEU A 630 4.27 -28.71 8.50
CA LEU A 630 4.10 -29.71 7.46
C LEU A 630 3.03 -29.25 6.46
N PRO A 631 3.30 -29.24 5.13
CA PRO A 631 2.28 -28.92 4.12
C PRO A 631 1.07 -29.87 4.23
N LEU A 632 -0.15 -29.33 4.12
CA LEU A 632 -1.37 -30.10 4.21
C LEU A 632 -1.43 -31.25 3.20
N LEU A 633 -0.91 -31.04 1.98
CA LEU A 633 -0.83 -32.08 0.96
C LEU A 633 0.04 -33.28 1.42
N ASN A 634 1.10 -33.03 2.16
CA ASN A 634 1.95 -34.12 2.71
C ASN A 634 1.25 -34.78 3.90
N TYR A 635 0.57 -34.00 4.74
CA TYR A 635 -0.20 -34.54 5.85
C TYR A 635 -1.35 -35.44 5.40
N SER A 636 -1.96 -35.18 4.25
CA SER A 636 -3.07 -35.97 3.69
C SER A 636 -2.71 -37.46 3.49
N THR A 637 -1.42 -37.79 3.36
CA THR A 637 -0.95 -39.17 3.22
C THR A 637 -0.76 -39.90 4.56
N ILE A 638 -0.79 -39.17 5.67
CA ILE A 638 -0.45 -39.68 7.01
C ILE A 638 -1.71 -39.71 7.91
N VAL A 639 -2.71 -38.88 7.58
CA VAL A 639 -3.93 -38.75 8.38
C VAL A 639 -4.64 -40.08 8.52
N THR A 640 -4.97 -40.45 9.78
CA THR A 640 -5.81 -41.60 10.09
C THR A 640 -7.24 -41.12 10.34
N PRO A 641 -8.25 -41.89 9.87
CA PRO A 641 -9.65 -41.57 10.21
C PRO A 641 -9.83 -41.49 11.73
N CYS A 642 -10.73 -40.59 12.15
CA CYS A 642 -11.13 -40.61 13.55
C CYS A 642 -11.73 -41.98 13.85
N GLU A 643 -11.19 -42.66 14.84
CA GLU A 643 -11.87 -43.84 15.39
C GLU A 643 -13.24 -43.33 15.89
N GLU A 644 -14.32 -43.88 15.29
CA GLU A 644 -15.66 -43.65 15.82
C GLU A 644 -15.62 -44.09 17.30
N ASP A 645 -15.63 -43.11 18.21
CA ASP A 645 -15.78 -43.40 19.62
C ASP A 645 -17.00 -44.31 19.75
N ASN A 646 -16.73 -45.53 20.12
CA ASN A 646 -17.78 -46.49 20.40
C ASN A 646 -18.81 -45.80 21.29
N GLU A 647 -20.00 -45.49 20.76
CA GLU A 647 -21.08 -44.86 21.54
C GLU A 647 -21.36 -45.63 22.83
N GLU A 648 -21.10 -46.93 22.84
CA GLU A 648 -21.14 -47.82 24.02
C GLU A 648 -20.06 -47.41 25.06
N ALA A 649 -18.82 -47.11 24.64
CA ALA A 649 -17.76 -46.71 25.57
C ALA A 649 -18.04 -45.33 26.20
N VAL A 650 -18.59 -44.39 25.41
CA VAL A 650 -19.00 -43.06 25.89
C VAL A 650 -20.23 -43.14 26.84
N GLN A 651 -21.21 -44.03 26.55
CA GLN A 651 -22.32 -44.31 27.43
C GLN A 651 -21.85 -45.00 28.72
N HIS A 652 -20.92 -45.96 28.65
CA HIS A 652 -20.32 -46.57 29.84
C HIS A 652 -19.52 -45.56 30.66
N LEU A 653 -18.77 -44.61 30.01
CA LEU A 653 -18.06 -43.55 30.73
C LEU A 653 -19.06 -42.56 31.39
N LYS A 654 -20.12 -42.16 30.70
CA LYS A 654 -21.20 -41.34 31.26
C LYS A 654 -21.89 -42.01 32.44
N LEU A 655 -22.17 -43.34 32.30
CA LEU A 655 -22.76 -44.13 33.36
C LEU A 655 -21.78 -44.26 34.56
N ALA A 656 -20.50 -44.53 34.30
CA ALA A 656 -19.47 -44.61 35.34
C ALA A 656 -19.30 -43.27 36.09
N LEU A 657 -19.26 -42.14 35.36
CA LEU A 657 -19.22 -40.80 35.96
C LEU A 657 -20.49 -40.49 36.76
N PHE A 658 -21.67 -40.89 36.27
CA PHE A 658 -22.92 -40.77 37.02
C PHE A 658 -22.91 -41.58 38.29
N ILE A 659 -22.51 -42.87 38.25
CA ILE A 659 -22.38 -43.74 39.44
C ILE A 659 -21.36 -43.17 40.42
N PHE A 660 -20.22 -42.69 39.92
CA PHE A 660 -19.18 -42.04 40.75
C PHE A 660 -19.68 -40.79 41.43
N SER A 661 -20.36 -39.92 40.70
CA SER A 661 -20.95 -38.67 41.28
C SER A 661 -22.08 -38.99 42.29
N ALA A 662 -22.94 -39.97 41.97
CA ALA A 662 -23.99 -40.41 42.88
C ALA A 662 -23.43 -41.04 44.15
N SER A 663 -22.38 -41.90 44.02
CA SER A 663 -21.69 -42.50 45.17
C SER A 663 -20.98 -41.47 46.04
N LEU A 664 -20.41 -40.43 45.42
CA LEU A 664 -19.78 -39.31 46.12
C LEU A 664 -20.82 -38.48 46.91
N VAL A 665 -21.98 -38.21 46.32
CA VAL A 665 -23.08 -37.53 47.03
C VAL A 665 -23.60 -38.38 48.18
N ILE A 666 -23.81 -39.69 47.97
CA ILE A 666 -24.21 -40.60 49.02
C ILE A 666 -23.15 -40.66 50.15
N SER A 667 -21.85 -40.71 49.77
CA SER A 667 -20.75 -40.70 50.73
C SER A 667 -20.69 -39.41 51.55
N VAL A 668 -20.94 -38.23 50.92
CA VAL A 668 -21.04 -36.94 51.61
C VAL A 668 -22.22 -36.94 52.58
N ILE A 669 -23.40 -37.45 52.17
CA ILE A 669 -24.58 -37.54 52.99
C ILE A 669 -24.32 -38.48 54.18
N LEU A 670 -23.77 -39.70 53.94
CA LEU A 670 -23.43 -40.66 55.03
C LEU A 670 -22.34 -40.08 55.93
N SER A 671 -21.33 -39.39 55.38
CA SER A 671 -20.33 -38.70 56.20
C SER A 671 -20.94 -37.62 57.08
N GLY A 672 -21.90 -36.87 56.52
CA GLY A 672 -22.69 -35.88 57.32
C GLY A 672 -23.49 -36.50 58.45
N ILE A 673 -24.12 -37.65 58.19
CA ILE A 673 -24.87 -38.40 59.19
C ILE A 673 -23.94 -38.96 60.31
N ILE A 674 -22.79 -39.53 59.89
CA ILE A 674 -21.76 -40.03 60.81
C ILE A 674 -21.15 -38.87 61.60
N TYR A 675 -20.85 -37.76 60.95
CA TYR A 675 -20.31 -36.55 61.59
C TYR A 675 -21.28 -36.00 62.65
N THR A 676 -22.58 -35.91 62.38
CA THR A 676 -23.58 -35.43 63.34
C THR A 676 -23.73 -36.38 64.49
N ARG A 677 -23.58 -37.71 64.27
CA ARG A 677 -23.77 -38.70 65.32
C ARG A 677 -22.50 -38.94 66.17
N PHE A 678 -21.30 -38.68 65.63
CA PHE A 678 -20.03 -38.91 66.34
C PHE A 678 -19.17 -37.64 66.51
N ARG A 679 -19.78 -36.46 66.45
CA ARG A 679 -19.13 -35.13 66.46
C ARG A 679 -18.07 -34.94 67.57
N GLY A 680 -18.33 -35.56 68.79
CA GLY A 680 -17.40 -35.45 69.91
C GLY A 680 -16.14 -36.32 69.82
N GLN A 681 -16.24 -37.48 69.17
CA GLN A 681 -15.06 -38.39 68.97
C GLN A 681 -14.17 -37.99 67.77
N ILE A 682 -14.74 -37.48 66.71
CA ILE A 682 -14.02 -37.01 65.52
C ILE A 682 -13.15 -35.80 65.82
N PHE A 683 -13.61 -34.90 66.74
CA PHE A 683 -12.84 -33.72 67.13
C PHE A 683 -11.52 -34.04 67.85
N VAL A 684 -11.50 -35.13 68.63
CA VAL A 684 -10.28 -35.57 69.30
C VAL A 684 -9.24 -36.18 68.33
N ILE A 685 -9.70 -36.90 67.32
CA ILE A 685 -8.85 -37.51 66.28
C ILE A 685 -8.31 -36.46 65.38
N TYR A 686 -9.11 -35.45 64.93
CA TYR A 686 -8.73 -34.34 64.11
C TYR A 686 -7.57 -33.53 64.68
N LYS A 687 -7.61 -33.25 66.01
CA LYS A 687 -6.55 -32.52 66.73
C LYS A 687 -5.19 -33.26 66.70
N LYS A 688 -5.21 -34.61 66.61
CA LYS A 688 -4.02 -35.45 66.56
C LYS A 688 -3.40 -35.55 65.16
N ILE A 689 -4.20 -35.42 64.08
CA ILE A 689 -3.77 -35.52 62.67
C ILE A 689 -3.27 -34.18 62.18
N VAL A 690 -3.90 -33.07 62.51
CA VAL A 690 -3.54 -31.70 62.07
C VAL A 690 -2.14 -31.28 62.50
N LYS A 691 -1.69 -31.82 63.67
CA LYS A 691 -0.35 -31.51 64.15
C LYS A 691 0.79 -32.25 63.38
N ARG A 692 0.46 -33.21 62.49
CA ARG A 692 1.44 -34.01 61.71
C ARG A 692 1.52 -33.62 60.23
N VAL A 693 0.61 -32.76 59.70
CA VAL A 693 0.47 -32.52 58.28
C VAL A 693 0.79 -31.04 57.87
N LEU A 694 1.04 -30.15 58.85
CA LEU A 694 1.26 -28.72 58.61
C LEU A 694 2.74 -28.28 58.49
N GLU A 695 3.68 -29.21 58.18
CA GLU A 695 5.02 -28.87 57.75
C GLU A 695 5.32 -29.54 56.39
N GLY A 696 4.78 -28.99 55.36
CA GLY A 696 5.11 -29.31 53.96
C GLY A 696 5.45 -28.02 53.15
N PRO A 697 6.19 -28.15 52.04
CA PRO A 697 6.94 -27.07 51.44
C PRO A 697 6.05 -25.99 50.79
N LYS A 698 6.57 -24.77 50.84
CA LYS A 698 5.96 -23.56 50.30
C LYS A 698 5.61 -23.71 48.82
N PRO A 699 4.43 -23.28 48.35
CA PRO A 699 4.10 -23.28 46.94
C PRO A 699 4.81 -22.14 46.19
N LEU A 700 5.28 -22.46 45.00
CA LEU A 700 5.75 -21.51 43.98
C LEU A 700 4.60 -20.57 43.58
N PRO A 701 4.90 -19.32 43.27
CA PRO A 701 3.85 -18.35 42.87
C PRO A 701 3.29 -18.71 41.47
N PRO A 702 2.00 -18.38 41.22
CA PRO A 702 1.39 -18.65 39.91
C PRO A 702 1.97 -17.77 38.79
N GLU A 703 2.35 -18.41 37.71
CA GLU A 703 2.64 -17.76 36.43
C GLU A 703 1.38 -17.06 35.91
N ASN A 704 1.52 -15.77 35.54
CA ASN A 704 0.65 -14.91 34.76
C ASN A 704 -0.02 -13.75 35.52
N GLU A 705 0.79 -12.84 36.09
CA GLU A 705 0.37 -11.44 36.21
C GLU A 705 1.49 -10.58 35.60
N THR A 706 1.18 -9.90 34.48
CA THR A 706 2.07 -8.86 33.94
C THR A 706 2.09 -7.71 34.93
N GLN A 707 3.29 -7.32 35.33
CA GLN A 707 3.50 -6.28 36.36
C GLN A 707 3.08 -4.89 35.86
N TYR A 708 3.21 -4.65 34.56
CA TYR A 708 2.92 -3.36 33.94
C TYR A 708 1.89 -3.50 32.80
N ASP A 709 1.14 -2.43 32.57
CA ASP A 709 0.19 -2.35 31.47
C ASP A 709 0.88 -2.02 30.14
N ALA A 710 1.88 -1.14 30.17
CA ALA A 710 2.64 -0.75 29.00
C ALA A 710 4.09 -0.46 29.33
N PHE A 711 5.02 -0.99 28.54
CA PHE A 711 6.40 -0.54 28.48
C PHE A 711 6.55 0.55 27.42
N LEU A 712 6.97 1.75 27.84
CA LEU A 712 7.21 2.89 26.95
C LEU A 712 8.69 2.92 26.55
N CYS A 713 8.98 2.60 25.32
CA CYS A 713 10.32 2.60 24.76
C CYS A 713 10.54 3.85 23.90
N PHE A 714 11.50 4.68 24.32
CA PHE A 714 11.85 5.93 23.65
C PHE A 714 13.32 6.27 23.87
N SER A 715 13.90 7.14 23.03
CA SER A 715 15.28 7.60 23.24
C SER A 715 15.35 8.58 24.41
N GLU A 716 16.41 8.51 25.20
CA GLU A 716 16.65 9.40 26.35
C GLU A 716 16.50 10.89 25.99
N ARG A 717 16.81 11.26 24.76
CA ARG A 717 16.65 12.63 24.23
C ARG A 717 15.21 13.09 24.11
N ASP A 718 14.27 12.17 24.10
CA ASP A 718 12.85 12.47 23.98
C ASP A 718 12.13 12.47 25.35
N TYR A 719 12.87 12.25 26.47
CA TYR A 719 12.30 12.05 27.80
C TYR A 719 11.39 13.20 28.24
N GLU A 720 11.83 14.46 28.13
CA GLU A 720 11.05 15.63 28.54
C GLU A 720 9.71 15.72 27.80
N TRP A 721 9.76 15.40 26.51
CA TRP A 721 8.55 15.38 25.68
C TRP A 721 7.63 14.21 26.07
N VAL A 722 8.18 13.01 26.26
CA VAL A 722 7.42 11.82 26.64
C VAL A 722 6.78 12.00 28.02
N GLU A 723 7.49 12.57 28.97
CA GLU A 723 6.96 12.88 30.29
C GLU A 723 5.76 13.83 30.19
N ALA A 724 5.92 14.93 29.48
CA ALA A 724 4.87 15.95 29.36
C ALA A 724 3.66 15.46 28.55
N ALA A 725 3.90 14.75 27.46
CA ALA A 725 2.87 14.37 26.51
C ALA A 725 2.21 13.01 26.82
N LEU A 726 2.93 12.04 27.39
CA LEU A 726 2.43 10.69 27.58
C LEU A 726 2.39 10.27 29.07
N LEU A 727 3.49 10.37 29.82
CA LEU A 727 3.53 9.85 31.19
C LEU A 727 2.53 10.55 32.11
N LYS A 728 2.48 11.88 32.10
CA LYS A 728 1.53 12.67 32.91
C LYS A 728 0.07 12.42 32.59
N LYS A 729 -0.24 11.78 31.45
CA LYS A 729 -1.59 11.49 30.99
C LYS A 729 -1.97 10.01 31.06
N LEU A 730 -0.99 9.13 31.12
CA LEU A 730 -1.23 7.68 31.05
C LEU A 730 -0.84 6.94 32.31
N ASP A 731 0.28 7.33 32.96
CA ASP A 731 0.85 6.58 34.08
C ASP A 731 0.18 6.95 35.42
N ASN A 732 -0.32 5.95 36.11
CA ASN A 732 -1.00 6.10 37.40
C ASN A 732 -0.11 6.62 38.55
N GLN A 733 1.21 6.54 38.42
CA GLN A 733 2.14 7.12 39.40
C GLN A 733 2.30 8.64 39.24
N PHE A 734 1.93 9.22 38.11
CA PHE A 734 1.92 10.68 37.94
C PHE A 734 0.57 11.33 38.34
N SER A 735 -0.53 10.59 38.29
CA SER A 735 -1.85 11.03 38.75
C SER A 735 -2.73 9.81 39.07
N GLU A 736 -3.43 9.82 40.18
CA GLU A 736 -4.39 8.77 40.55
C GLU A 736 -5.58 8.60 39.58
N GLU A 737 -5.80 9.62 38.72
CA GLU A 737 -6.84 9.58 37.68
C GLU A 737 -6.38 8.81 36.41
N ASN A 738 -5.10 8.50 36.28
CA ASN A 738 -4.55 7.80 35.13
C ASN A 738 -4.76 6.28 35.23
N MET A 739 -5.02 5.64 34.08
CA MET A 739 -5.52 4.26 34.02
C MET A 739 -4.42 3.19 34.00
N PHE A 740 -3.18 3.51 33.67
CA PHE A 740 -2.15 2.54 33.37
C PHE A 740 -0.96 2.58 34.32
N ASN A 741 -0.42 1.41 34.63
CA ASN A 741 0.89 1.28 35.26
C ASN A 741 1.93 1.12 34.18
N CYS A 742 2.64 2.22 33.84
CA CYS A 742 3.64 2.23 32.78
C CYS A 742 5.03 1.85 33.32
N CYS A 743 5.81 1.14 32.51
CA CYS A 743 7.23 0.87 32.72
C CYS A 743 8.06 1.72 31.74
N PHE A 744 9.14 2.32 32.21
CA PHE A 744 10.09 3.03 31.36
C PHE A 744 11.48 3.08 31.96
N GLU A 745 12.52 3.22 31.13
CA GLU A 745 13.93 3.05 31.49
C GLU A 745 14.38 3.89 32.70
N ALA A 746 14.13 5.19 32.69
CA ALA A 746 14.65 6.12 33.71
C ALA A 746 14.17 5.82 35.15
N ARG A 747 13.08 5.07 35.32
CA ARG A 747 12.48 4.74 36.60
C ARG A 747 12.63 3.28 36.97
N ASP A 748 12.39 2.38 36.03
CA ASP A 748 12.10 0.97 36.35
C ASP A 748 13.24 0.00 36.00
N PHE A 749 14.28 0.44 35.28
CA PHE A 749 15.42 -0.40 34.99
C PHE A 749 16.33 -0.58 36.19
N LEU A 750 16.76 -1.82 36.44
CA LEU A 750 17.56 -2.18 37.61
C LEU A 750 19.01 -1.73 37.39
N PRO A 751 19.55 -0.87 38.28
CA PRO A 751 20.93 -0.44 38.21
C PRO A 751 21.88 -1.64 38.45
N GLY A 752 22.83 -1.84 37.54
CA GLY A 752 23.83 -2.90 37.63
C GLY A 752 23.51 -4.16 36.81
N GLU A 753 22.30 -4.34 36.30
CA GLU A 753 22.00 -5.33 35.28
C GLU A 753 22.38 -4.84 33.90
N ASP A 754 22.66 -5.78 32.98
CA ASP A 754 22.94 -5.41 31.60
C ASP A 754 21.68 -4.82 30.93
N HIS A 755 21.88 -3.86 30.06
CA HIS A 755 20.80 -3.06 29.49
C HIS A 755 19.84 -3.90 28.66
N LEU A 756 20.34 -4.93 27.98
CA LEU A 756 19.52 -5.86 27.18
C LEU A 756 18.58 -6.70 28.05
N SER A 757 19.09 -7.18 29.20
CA SER A 757 18.28 -7.93 30.19
C SER A 757 17.18 -7.06 30.78
N ASN A 758 17.46 -5.80 31.09
CA ASN A 758 16.45 -4.84 31.52
C ASN A 758 15.36 -4.61 30.47
N ILE A 759 15.74 -4.38 29.19
CA ILE A 759 14.79 -4.23 28.09
C ILE A 759 13.93 -5.49 27.92
N HIS A 760 14.56 -6.67 27.95
CA HIS A 760 13.86 -7.93 27.79
C HIS A 760 12.92 -8.20 28.96
N GLY A 761 13.34 -7.93 30.18
CA GLY A 761 12.52 -8.00 31.39
C GLY A 761 11.32 -7.05 31.32
N ALA A 762 11.52 -5.80 30.92
CA ALA A 762 10.45 -4.81 30.75
C ALA A 762 9.42 -5.22 29.69
N ILE A 763 9.86 -5.78 28.57
CA ILE A 763 8.97 -6.29 27.52
C ILE A 763 8.16 -7.50 28.01
N LEU A 764 8.77 -8.42 28.76
CA LEU A 764 8.10 -9.63 29.27
C LEU A 764 7.13 -9.33 30.40
N SER A 765 7.45 -8.41 31.28
CA SER A 765 6.63 -8.01 32.42
C SER A 765 5.52 -7.01 32.06
N SER A 766 5.52 -6.51 30.83
CA SER A 766 4.50 -5.56 30.34
C SER A 766 3.52 -6.23 29.37
N ARG A 767 2.26 -5.80 29.44
CA ARG A 767 1.21 -6.29 28.56
C ARG A 767 1.35 -5.80 27.11
N LYS A 768 1.75 -4.55 26.95
CA LYS A 768 1.99 -3.91 25.65
C LYS A 768 3.35 -3.21 25.66
N THR A 769 3.99 -3.12 24.52
CA THR A 769 5.17 -2.28 24.30
C THR A 769 4.82 -1.17 23.35
N VAL A 770 4.98 0.08 23.78
CA VAL A 770 4.73 1.27 22.96
C VAL A 770 6.07 1.89 22.57
N CYS A 771 6.45 1.76 21.33
CA CYS A 771 7.68 2.35 20.80
C CYS A 771 7.43 3.73 20.19
N ILE A 772 8.07 4.76 20.75
CA ILE A 772 7.88 6.18 20.39
C ILE A 772 8.96 6.56 19.38
N ILE A 773 8.61 6.48 18.10
CA ILE A 773 9.53 6.64 16.98
C ILE A 773 9.74 8.12 16.66
N SER A 774 10.86 8.65 17.10
CA SER A 774 11.37 9.98 16.77
C SER A 774 12.60 9.90 15.86
N LYS A 775 13.16 11.04 15.47
CA LYS A 775 14.46 11.07 14.79
C LYS A 775 15.62 10.62 15.70
N ALA A 776 15.47 10.79 17.02
CA ALA A 776 16.43 10.30 18.00
C ALA A 776 16.32 8.78 18.14
N PHE A 777 15.12 8.25 18.27
CA PHE A 777 14.85 6.82 18.31
C PHE A 777 15.48 6.06 17.14
N LEU A 778 15.33 6.58 15.91
CA LEU A 778 15.88 5.93 14.71
C LEU A 778 17.42 5.89 14.64
N LYS A 779 18.10 6.63 15.51
CA LYS A 779 19.57 6.66 15.63
C LYS A 779 20.07 5.92 16.85
N ASP A 780 19.17 5.49 17.71
CA ASP A 780 19.46 4.84 18.97
C ASP A 780 19.42 3.31 18.78
N GLY A 781 20.57 2.67 19.00
CA GLY A 781 20.71 1.23 18.81
C GLY A 781 19.88 0.42 19.79
N TRP A 782 19.77 0.88 21.05
CA TRP A 782 19.00 0.19 22.08
C TRP A 782 17.49 0.28 21.84
N CYS A 783 17.02 1.43 21.38
CA CYS A 783 15.63 1.60 20.99
C CYS A 783 15.23 0.71 19.81
N LEU A 784 16.12 0.55 18.82
CA LEU A 784 15.89 -0.35 17.67
C LEU A 784 15.92 -1.82 18.10
N GLU A 785 16.79 -2.18 19.03
CA GLU A 785 16.86 -3.54 19.59
C GLU A 785 15.58 -3.86 20.39
N ALA A 786 15.14 -2.94 21.24
CA ALA A 786 13.88 -3.06 21.99
C ALA A 786 12.68 -3.26 21.05
N PHE A 787 12.64 -2.52 19.94
CA PHE A 787 11.62 -2.69 18.91
C PHE A 787 11.66 -4.08 18.29
N THR A 788 12.86 -4.59 17.98
CA THR A 788 13.06 -5.91 17.37
C THR A 788 12.66 -7.03 18.34
N LEU A 789 13.02 -6.90 19.62
CA LEU A 789 12.63 -7.85 20.67
C LEU A 789 11.12 -7.87 20.89
N ALA A 790 10.47 -6.70 20.93
CA ALA A 790 9.03 -6.60 21.07
C ALA A 790 8.29 -7.18 19.86
N GLN A 791 8.86 -6.99 18.66
CA GLN A 791 8.36 -7.61 17.43
C GLN A 791 8.49 -9.14 17.47
N GLY A 792 9.62 -9.66 17.96
CA GLY A 792 9.84 -11.09 18.19
C GLY A 792 8.79 -11.67 19.14
N GLN A 793 8.52 -10.99 20.26
CA GLN A 793 7.50 -11.42 21.23
C GLN A 793 6.08 -11.37 20.65
N MET A 794 5.78 -10.38 19.79
CA MET A 794 4.50 -10.31 19.08
C MET A 794 4.30 -11.52 18.17
N LEU A 795 5.35 -11.97 17.48
CA LEU A 795 5.32 -13.14 16.62
C LEU A 795 5.21 -14.44 17.45
N GLU A 796 5.92 -14.52 18.56
CA GLU A 796 5.92 -15.68 19.46
C GLU A 796 4.59 -15.87 20.18
N LYS A 797 4.01 -14.81 20.72
CA LYS A 797 2.72 -14.87 21.46
C LYS A 797 1.50 -14.78 20.53
N LEU A 798 1.70 -14.51 19.23
CA LEU A 798 0.63 -14.35 18.25
C LEU A 798 -0.45 -13.33 18.71
N LYS A 799 -0.03 -12.33 19.46
CA LYS A 799 -0.88 -11.23 19.96
C LYS A 799 -0.24 -9.92 19.55
N ASN A 800 -1.07 -8.93 19.26
CA ASN A 800 -0.59 -7.58 18.97
C ASN A 800 -0.12 -6.90 20.27
N VAL A 801 1.12 -7.16 20.67
CA VAL A 801 1.74 -6.60 21.89
C VAL A 801 2.57 -5.34 21.62
N LEU A 802 2.83 -5.01 20.35
CA LEU A 802 3.65 -3.87 19.95
C LEU A 802 2.79 -2.77 19.33
N ILE A 803 2.91 -1.57 19.86
CA ILE A 803 2.29 -0.35 19.34
C ILE A 803 3.41 0.59 18.88
N MET A 804 3.37 1.00 17.63
CA MET A 804 4.30 1.96 17.05
C MET A 804 3.67 3.35 17.01
N LEU A 805 4.29 4.32 17.67
CA LEU A 805 3.88 5.72 17.70
C LEU A 805 4.95 6.59 17.06
N VAL A 806 4.64 7.26 15.97
CA VAL A 806 5.56 8.18 15.28
C VAL A 806 5.32 9.60 15.78
N VAL A 807 6.39 10.27 16.21
CA VAL A 807 6.34 11.63 16.77
C VAL A 807 7.28 12.59 16.03
N GLY A 808 6.85 13.82 15.88
CA GLY A 808 7.60 14.88 15.20
C GLY A 808 7.70 14.65 13.68
N LYS A 809 8.47 15.52 13.01
CA LYS A 809 8.64 15.47 11.54
C LYS A 809 9.64 14.37 11.14
N VAL A 810 9.19 13.12 11.16
CA VAL A 810 9.95 11.97 10.63
C VAL A 810 9.45 11.69 9.22
N ALA A 811 10.31 11.86 8.22
CA ALA A 811 9.91 11.63 6.84
C ALA A 811 9.70 10.12 6.56
N HIS A 812 8.69 9.78 5.80
CA HIS A 812 8.33 8.40 5.46
C HIS A 812 9.52 7.56 4.95
N TYR A 813 10.41 8.15 4.14
CA TYR A 813 11.61 7.46 3.65
C TYR A 813 12.59 7.08 4.77
N GLN A 814 12.62 7.83 5.89
CA GLN A 814 13.49 7.54 7.04
C GLN A 814 12.99 6.30 7.78
N LEU A 815 11.68 6.16 7.94
CA LEU A 815 11.05 4.98 8.49
C LEU A 815 11.28 3.75 7.59
N MET A 816 11.15 3.91 6.27
CA MET A 816 11.36 2.84 5.29
C MET A 816 12.82 2.37 5.19
N LYS A 817 13.78 3.19 5.61
CA LYS A 817 15.21 2.83 5.62
C LYS A 817 15.57 1.85 6.74
N CYS A 818 14.80 1.83 7.82
CA CYS A 818 15.01 0.93 8.95
C CYS A 818 14.31 -0.43 8.70
N ASN A 819 15.08 -1.51 8.58
CA ASN A 819 14.55 -2.84 8.25
C ASN A 819 13.55 -3.37 9.29
N ALA A 820 13.80 -3.15 10.58
CA ALA A 820 12.93 -3.59 11.67
C ALA A 820 11.55 -2.93 11.63
N ILE A 821 11.47 -1.66 11.24
CA ILE A 821 10.25 -0.86 11.26
C ILE A 821 9.49 -0.92 9.94
N ARG A 822 10.19 -1.22 8.83
CA ARG A 822 9.66 -1.20 7.45
C ARG A 822 8.35 -1.96 7.28
N ALA A 823 8.22 -3.14 7.90
CA ALA A 823 7.03 -3.99 7.77
C ALA A 823 5.77 -3.31 8.35
N PHE A 824 5.90 -2.59 9.47
CA PHE A 824 4.81 -1.82 10.07
C PHE A 824 4.43 -0.61 9.23
N VAL A 825 5.43 0.06 8.66
CA VAL A 825 5.22 1.23 7.79
C VAL A 825 4.51 0.82 6.50
N GLN A 826 4.89 -0.30 5.90
CA GLN A 826 4.25 -0.82 4.68
C GLN A 826 2.78 -1.21 4.91
N LYS A 827 2.46 -1.78 6.07
CA LYS A 827 1.10 -2.13 6.46
C LYS A 827 0.30 -0.95 7.00
N ARG A 828 0.89 0.22 7.18
CA ARG A 828 0.32 1.39 7.86
C ARG A 828 -0.16 1.11 9.30
N GLU A 829 0.45 0.15 9.97
CA GLU A 829 0.13 -0.27 11.34
C GLU A 829 0.87 0.60 12.37
N TYR A 830 0.65 1.92 12.36
CA TYR A 830 1.25 2.82 13.34
C TYR A 830 0.37 4.04 13.63
N LEU A 831 0.56 4.60 14.82
CA LEU A 831 -0.06 5.86 15.22
C LEU A 831 0.88 7.03 14.91
N THR A 832 0.33 8.16 14.55
CA THR A 832 1.08 9.41 14.41
C THR A 832 0.60 10.42 15.44
N TRP A 833 1.54 11.13 16.06
CA TRP A 833 1.20 12.21 16.95
C TRP A 833 0.53 13.35 16.17
N PRO A 834 -0.63 13.85 16.61
CA PRO A 834 -1.33 14.89 15.89
C PRO A 834 -0.59 16.23 15.96
N GLU A 835 -0.56 16.96 14.86
CA GLU A 835 -0.01 18.32 14.81
C GLU A 835 -1.01 19.36 15.33
N ASP A 836 -2.30 19.06 15.25
CA ASP A 836 -3.37 19.93 15.72
C ASP A 836 -3.77 19.59 17.16
N PRO A 837 -3.72 20.56 18.10
CA PRO A 837 -4.12 20.33 19.48
C PRO A 837 -5.56 19.84 19.67
N GLN A 838 -6.47 20.14 18.75
CA GLN A 838 -7.85 19.68 18.82
C GLN A 838 -8.02 18.17 18.58
N ASP A 839 -7.02 17.51 17.98
CA ASP A 839 -7.02 16.08 17.72
C ASP A 839 -6.45 15.25 18.88
N LEU A 840 -5.91 15.90 19.93
CA LEU A 840 -5.24 15.23 21.03
C LEU A 840 -6.17 14.29 21.81
N ASP A 841 -7.39 14.70 22.10
CA ASP A 841 -8.33 13.87 22.85
C ASP A 841 -8.68 12.58 22.07
N TRP A 842 -8.92 12.70 20.77
CA TRP A 842 -9.14 11.55 19.91
C TRP A 842 -7.89 10.64 19.83
N PHE A 843 -6.71 11.24 19.79
CA PHE A 843 -5.46 10.48 19.77
C PHE A 843 -5.27 9.68 21.06
N TYR A 844 -5.51 10.28 22.25
CA TYR A 844 -5.41 9.56 23.52
C TYR A 844 -6.46 8.46 23.64
N GLU A 845 -7.69 8.68 23.19
CA GLU A 845 -8.70 7.62 23.13
C GLU A 845 -8.24 6.44 22.27
N ARG A 846 -7.65 6.73 21.11
CA ARG A 846 -7.15 5.69 20.20
C ARG A 846 -5.96 4.93 20.82
N LEU A 847 -5.01 5.62 21.41
CA LEU A 847 -3.86 5.01 22.07
C LEU A 847 -4.31 4.14 23.24
N THR A 848 -5.18 4.67 24.11
CA THR A 848 -5.78 3.95 25.23
C THR A 848 -6.52 2.70 24.77
N SER A 849 -7.33 2.81 23.74
CA SER A 849 -8.02 1.67 23.13
C SER A 849 -7.05 0.59 22.65
N GLN A 850 -5.94 0.96 22.03
CA GLN A 850 -4.92 -0.01 21.58
C GLN A 850 -4.17 -0.68 22.73
N ILE A 851 -3.92 0.05 23.83
CA ILE A 851 -3.31 -0.52 25.03
C ILE A 851 -4.29 -1.50 25.70
N LEU A 852 -5.58 -1.19 25.73
CA LEU A 852 -6.62 -2.02 26.33
C LEU A 852 -7.08 -3.20 25.45
N LYS A 853 -6.84 -3.17 24.17
CA LYS A 853 -7.20 -4.24 23.22
C LYS A 853 -6.54 -5.55 23.67
N ASP A 854 -7.35 -6.57 23.93
CA ASP A 854 -7.03 -7.90 24.50
C ASP A 854 -7.13 -8.01 26.02
N THR A 855 -7.71 -7.04 26.72
CA THR A 855 -8.04 -7.19 28.14
C THR A 855 -9.47 -7.68 28.30
N LYS A 856 -9.67 -8.87 28.88
CA LYS A 856 -10.92 -9.16 29.55
C LYS A 856 -11.03 -8.16 30.70
N VAL A 857 -12.01 -7.29 30.64
CA VAL A 857 -12.32 -6.33 31.69
C VAL A 857 -12.56 -7.12 32.97
N LYS A 858 -11.66 -7.08 33.95
CA LYS A 858 -11.98 -7.39 35.35
C LYS A 858 -12.94 -6.28 35.77
N LYS A 859 -14.24 -6.61 35.89
CA LYS A 859 -15.17 -5.80 36.69
C LYS A 859 -14.57 -5.70 38.06
N MET A 860 -14.32 -4.51 38.54
CA MET A 860 -14.17 -4.20 39.93
C MET A 860 -15.49 -4.59 40.61
N GLU A 861 -15.49 -5.71 41.31
CA GLU A 861 -16.47 -6.01 42.39
C GLU A 861 -15.91 -5.39 43.66
N ASP A 862 -16.32 -4.18 43.93
CA ASP A 862 -16.42 -3.68 45.28
C ASP A 862 -17.85 -3.97 45.72
N ASN A 863 -18.01 -5.02 46.50
CA ASN A 863 -19.17 -5.22 47.35
C ASN A 863 -18.83 -4.88 48.79
N PRO A 864 -19.69 -4.15 49.47
CA PRO A 864 -20.10 -4.60 50.77
C PRO A 864 -21.59 -5.01 50.71
N GLU A 865 -21.82 -6.22 51.17
CA GLU A 865 -23.17 -6.72 51.43
C GLU A 865 -23.99 -5.76 52.28
N PRO A 866 -25.27 -5.59 51.97
CA PRO A 866 -26.26 -5.24 52.98
C PRO A 866 -27.17 -6.44 53.28
N VAL A 867 -27.32 -6.63 54.56
CA VAL A 867 -28.27 -7.45 55.29
C VAL A 867 -29.68 -7.22 54.79
N GLU A 868 -30.39 -8.33 54.51
CA GLU A 868 -31.85 -8.37 54.35
C GLU A 868 -32.56 -7.95 55.63
N PRO A 869 -33.74 -7.34 55.51
CA PRO A 869 -34.91 -7.88 56.16
C PRO A 869 -36.14 -8.00 55.26
N ASP A 870 -36.90 -9.01 55.59
CA ASP A 870 -38.07 -9.65 55.06
C ASP A 870 -39.34 -8.74 55.00
N PRO A 871 -40.42 -9.18 54.32
CA PRO A 871 -41.31 -8.32 53.54
C PRO A 871 -42.60 -8.00 54.28
N GLN A 872 -43.36 -7.02 53.84
CA GLN A 872 -44.79 -7.01 53.72
C GLN A 872 -45.37 -5.62 53.28
N PRO A 873 -46.63 -5.48 52.90
CA PRO A 873 -47.05 -5.22 51.53
C PRO A 873 -47.91 -3.93 51.31
N ILE A 874 -48.11 -3.64 50.03
CA ILE A 874 -49.26 -2.95 49.38
C ILE A 874 -49.61 -1.53 49.82
N LYS A 875 -49.60 -0.58 48.95
CA LYS A 875 -50.80 0.13 48.41
C LYS A 875 -50.45 1.18 47.36
N GLU A 876 -51.33 1.18 46.36
CA GLU A 876 -51.61 2.06 45.26
C GLU A 876 -51.63 3.57 45.57
N GLY A 877 -51.42 4.35 44.56
CA GLY A 877 -51.82 5.77 44.41
C GLY A 877 -50.72 6.54 43.77
N GLY A 878 -50.70 6.90 42.57
CA GLY A 878 -51.64 7.68 41.78
C GLY A 878 -51.19 9.13 41.77
N ILE A 879 -51.00 9.68 40.54
CA ILE A 879 -51.15 11.11 40.19
C ILE A 879 -49.90 11.96 40.01
N GLN A 880 -49.65 12.23 38.72
CA GLN A 880 -49.51 13.51 38.00
C GLN A 880 -48.29 14.39 38.23
N LEU A 881 -47.58 14.57 37.07
CA LEU A 881 -47.45 15.84 36.27
C LEU A 881 -46.96 17.09 37.05
N GLU A 882 -45.89 17.61 36.66
CA GLU A 882 -45.70 18.89 35.96
C GLU A 882 -44.28 19.44 36.07
N ASN A 883 -43.76 19.76 34.90
CA ASN A 883 -43.06 21.00 34.49
C ASN A 883 -41.99 21.63 35.40
N ILE A 884 -40.86 21.92 34.79
CA ILE A 884 -40.44 23.31 34.45
C ILE A 884 -39.01 23.23 33.92
N ARG A 885 -38.80 23.47 32.70
CA ARG A 885 -38.05 24.49 31.93
C ARG A 885 -36.97 25.30 32.66
N ALA A 886 -35.86 25.34 31.94
CA ALA A 886 -35.06 26.52 31.55
C ALA A 886 -34.00 27.02 32.54
N ILE A 887 -32.83 27.21 32.03
CA ILE A 887 -32.03 28.39 31.65
C ILE A 887 -30.58 27.88 31.54
N ALA A 888 -30.03 27.83 30.35
CA ALA A 888 -29.23 28.82 29.62
C ALA A 888 -28.01 29.34 30.40
N MET A 889 -26.87 28.88 30.09
CA MET A 889 -25.78 29.61 29.44
C MET A 889 -24.69 28.60 29.02
#